data_bc2bfa3cfa549af5c0529915ec1f82fa
#
_entry.id   bc2bfa3cfa549af5c0529915ec1f82fa
#
_cell.length_a   1.000
_cell.length_b   1.000
_cell.length_c   1.000
_cell.angle_alpha   90.00
_cell.angle_beta   90.00
_cell.angle_gamma   90.00
#
_symmetry.space_group_name_H-M   'P 1'
#
loop_
_entity.id
_entity.type
_entity.pdbx_description
1 polymer ?
#
loop_
_entity_poly.entity_id
_entity_poly.type
_entity_poly.pdbx_seq_one_letter_code
_entity_poly.pdbx_strand_id
1 'polypeptide(L)'
;MKISYNWLKQFINTDWDAKQTGELLTDLGLEIEGITPFSSVPGGLKGIVVGHVLSCEQHQNADRLKVTKVDLGANEIVQIVCGAPNVAAGQKVPVATIGTTLYDADGKPWQIKKGKIRGEVSQGMICAEDELGLGNAHDGIMVLDKDIAPGTLASEVLKVENDIVFEIGLTPNRADAMSHWGVARDLRAGLKQKDIALELITPSTTNFKIENRLLKMEVKVQDKKLAPRYCGVTISDISIKESPDWLKNRLKAIDLTPVNNVVDATNYVLHSLGQPLHAFDAKKISGNEINVKTLPSGTKFTTLDGVERELHQEDLMICDAEKPMCIAGVFGGIDSGVTDATSSIFLESAYFNPVSIRKTAKRHGLNTDASFRFERGIDPKTTEYALMHCAILICELTGGNMTSDIIDIYPKKIKDHQVFLNFDKANALIGQKIEKETIKNILSSLEIKVNNVTETGIGMTIPAYRNDVTREADVIEEILRVYGYNNIGVSSKLNASIASSIGVKDHQVQNKVASQLTSLGFHEMLNNSLTSPKYTQLSDTLKEQHNVTILNPLSNELSVMRQSMLFGALESLAYNTKRKAANVKLFEFGNTYKNFETTREEQKHLSLVVAGNKTENTWSSQIGSADFFYFKGVITAVLDRLGLSLFSEKEIESDLFSEGLSLCLKKQTLVSFGVVNQKITKHFGVDTEVLFADFHWGTILSLLNTNNFIVKPLSKFPKVKRDFALLIDESVGFGDLKNTAFQTEKSLLKEVHLFDVYTGKNLPEGKKSYALSFTLQDENKTLTDKQIDKIMNKLQQRFEKDFGATLR
;
A
#
# COMPACT_ATOMS: atom_id res chain seq x y z
N MET A 1 -13.89 1.53 -6.06
CA MET A 1 -14.92 2.14 -6.96
C MET A 1 -16.28 1.55 -6.64
N LYS A 2 -17.36 2.38 -6.61
CA LYS A 2 -18.72 1.89 -6.33
C LYS A 2 -19.52 1.66 -7.60
N ILE A 3 -20.20 0.53 -7.67
CA ILE A 3 -21.05 0.10 -8.79
C ILE A 3 -22.41 -0.30 -8.24
N SER A 4 -23.46 0.39 -8.68
CA SER A 4 -24.84 0.05 -8.39
C SER A 4 -25.26 -1.15 -9.23
N TYR A 5 -25.81 -2.18 -8.60
CA TYR A 5 -26.27 -3.38 -9.31
C TYR A 5 -27.47 -3.11 -10.22
N ASN A 6 -28.44 -2.30 -9.77
CA ASN A 6 -29.58 -1.89 -10.60
C ASN A 6 -29.13 -1.05 -11.81
N TRP A 7 -28.09 -0.22 -11.65
CA TRP A 7 -27.54 0.54 -12.75
C TRP A 7 -26.75 -0.37 -13.71
N LEU A 8 -25.97 -1.33 -13.18
CA LEU A 8 -25.27 -2.33 -13.97
C LEU A 8 -26.24 -3.13 -14.87
N LYS A 9 -27.42 -3.49 -14.33
CA LYS A 9 -28.46 -4.22 -15.08
C LYS A 9 -29.05 -3.44 -16.25
N GLN A 10 -28.86 -2.13 -16.33
CA GLN A 10 -29.24 -1.35 -17.51
C GLN A 10 -28.36 -1.66 -18.73
N PHE A 11 -27.13 -2.12 -18.50
CA PHE A 11 -26.18 -2.47 -19.55
C PHE A 11 -26.13 -3.97 -19.86
N ILE A 12 -26.50 -4.83 -18.89
CA ILE A 12 -26.53 -6.27 -19.06
C ILE A 12 -27.68 -6.87 -18.24
N ASN A 13 -28.70 -7.36 -18.91
CA ASN A 13 -29.87 -7.92 -18.23
C ASN A 13 -29.61 -9.38 -17.85
N THR A 14 -29.13 -9.62 -16.64
CA THR A 14 -28.88 -10.95 -16.08
C THR A 14 -29.90 -11.29 -15.00
N ASP A 15 -30.27 -12.56 -14.92
CA ASP A 15 -31.11 -13.12 -13.85
C ASP A 15 -30.32 -13.50 -12.60
N TRP A 16 -29.00 -13.43 -12.66
CA TRP A 16 -28.14 -13.67 -11.50
C TRP A 16 -28.38 -12.67 -10.41
N ASP A 17 -28.30 -13.09 -9.17
CA ASP A 17 -28.37 -12.20 -8.03
C ASP A 17 -27.04 -11.41 -7.84
N ALA A 18 -27.07 -10.44 -6.95
CA ALA A 18 -25.90 -9.61 -6.71
C ALA A 18 -24.72 -10.43 -6.14
N LYS A 19 -24.97 -11.48 -5.35
CA LYS A 19 -23.91 -12.32 -4.79
C LYS A 19 -23.21 -13.11 -5.89
N GLN A 20 -23.95 -13.82 -6.72
CA GLN A 20 -23.41 -14.57 -7.84
C GLN A 20 -22.66 -13.68 -8.82
N THR A 21 -23.21 -12.47 -9.10
CA THR A 21 -22.55 -11.49 -9.94
C THR A 21 -21.24 -11.01 -9.34
N GLY A 22 -21.20 -10.73 -8.04
CA GLY A 22 -20.00 -10.28 -7.33
C GLY A 22 -18.90 -11.35 -7.28
N GLU A 23 -19.27 -12.62 -7.09
CA GLU A 23 -18.34 -13.77 -7.13
C GLU A 23 -17.70 -13.89 -8.53
N LEU A 24 -18.49 -13.80 -9.59
CA LEU A 24 -17.95 -13.85 -10.95
C LEU A 24 -17.06 -12.65 -11.29
N LEU A 25 -17.42 -11.42 -10.87
CA LEU A 25 -16.59 -10.26 -11.07
C LEU A 25 -15.22 -10.40 -10.39
N THR A 26 -15.19 -10.95 -9.17
CA THR A 26 -13.94 -11.27 -8.47
C THR A 26 -13.11 -12.30 -9.23
N ASP A 27 -13.72 -13.36 -9.72
CA ASP A 27 -13.05 -14.39 -10.54
C ASP A 27 -12.44 -13.78 -11.83
N LEU A 28 -13.07 -12.74 -12.38
CA LEU A 28 -12.60 -12.01 -13.56
C LEU A 28 -11.52 -10.96 -13.24
N GLY A 29 -11.09 -10.82 -11.97
CA GLY A 29 -10.10 -9.86 -11.53
C GLY A 29 -10.63 -8.47 -11.20
N LEU A 30 -11.95 -8.34 -11.02
CA LEU A 30 -12.61 -7.16 -10.47
C LEU A 30 -13.01 -7.47 -9.01
N GLU A 31 -12.04 -7.41 -8.10
CA GLU A 31 -12.20 -7.81 -6.70
C GLU A 31 -13.32 -7.05 -6.01
N ILE A 32 -14.32 -7.76 -5.51
CA ILE A 32 -15.40 -7.19 -4.71
C ILE A 32 -14.95 -7.12 -3.25
N GLU A 33 -14.58 -5.93 -2.80
CA GLU A 33 -14.15 -5.63 -1.42
C GLU A 33 -15.34 -5.52 -0.45
N GLY A 34 -16.54 -5.18 -0.98
CA GLY A 34 -17.75 -5.04 -0.19
C GLY A 34 -19.03 -5.13 -1.02
N ILE A 35 -20.10 -5.60 -0.39
CA ILE A 35 -21.46 -5.61 -0.93
C ILE A 35 -22.37 -4.97 0.11
N THR A 36 -22.91 -3.79 -0.21
CA THR A 36 -23.73 -3.01 0.71
C THR A 36 -25.13 -2.77 0.14
N PRO A 37 -26.19 -2.94 0.96
CA PRO A 37 -27.53 -2.55 0.53
C PRO A 37 -27.66 -1.02 0.52
N PHE A 38 -28.29 -0.50 -0.50
CA PHE A 38 -28.68 0.89 -0.62
C PHE A 38 -30.22 1.00 -0.62
N SER A 39 -30.74 2.03 0.02
CA SER A 39 -32.15 2.43 -0.11
C SER A 39 -32.22 3.93 -0.30
N SER A 40 -33.09 4.39 -1.23
CA SER A 40 -33.28 5.82 -1.50
C SER A 40 -33.77 6.61 -0.30
N VAL A 41 -34.32 5.91 0.70
CA VAL A 41 -34.78 6.47 1.96
C VAL A 41 -34.16 5.67 3.11
N PRO A 42 -33.64 6.30 4.18
CA PRO A 42 -33.03 5.60 5.31
C PRO A 42 -33.96 4.53 5.90
N GLY A 43 -33.46 3.29 6.07
CA GLY A 43 -34.28 2.18 6.58
C GLY A 43 -35.33 1.60 5.63
N GLY A 44 -35.47 2.16 4.41
CA GLY A 44 -36.36 1.64 3.37
C GLY A 44 -37.85 1.67 3.72
N LEU A 45 -38.24 2.53 4.64
CA LEU A 45 -39.62 2.64 5.21
C LEU A 45 -40.19 1.31 5.72
N LYS A 46 -39.32 0.40 6.23
CA LYS A 46 -39.76 -0.88 6.79
C LYS A 46 -40.62 -0.66 8.03
N GLY A 47 -41.84 -1.28 8.06
CA GLY A 47 -42.78 -1.15 9.17
C GLY A 47 -43.64 0.11 9.09
N ILE A 48 -43.57 0.88 8.01
CA ILE A 48 -44.45 2.02 7.74
C ILE A 48 -45.50 1.60 6.73
N VAL A 49 -46.79 1.80 7.10
CA VAL A 49 -47.92 1.43 6.27
C VAL A 49 -48.87 2.61 6.10
N VAL A 50 -49.70 2.56 5.09
CA VAL A 50 -50.74 3.56 4.87
C VAL A 50 -51.85 3.33 5.90
N GLY A 51 -52.16 4.32 6.74
CA GLY A 51 -53.27 4.33 7.67
C GLY A 51 -54.40 5.23 7.14
N HIS A 52 -55.66 4.81 7.43
CA HIS A 52 -56.84 5.66 7.18
C HIS A 52 -57.32 6.20 8.53
N VAL A 53 -57.31 7.51 8.69
CA VAL A 53 -57.80 8.19 9.91
C VAL A 53 -59.32 8.13 9.95
N LEU A 54 -59.87 7.23 10.77
CA LEU A 54 -61.32 7.05 10.93
C LEU A 54 -61.97 8.15 11.80
N SER A 55 -61.29 8.51 12.91
CA SER A 55 -61.74 9.61 13.77
C SER A 55 -60.57 10.44 14.26
N CYS A 56 -60.84 11.74 14.52
CA CYS A 56 -59.84 12.68 15.00
C CYS A 56 -60.52 13.60 16.03
N GLU A 57 -60.21 13.39 17.31
CA GLU A 57 -60.86 14.12 18.42
C GLU A 57 -59.77 14.92 19.16
N GLN A 58 -60.21 16.07 19.79
CA GLN A 58 -59.33 16.90 20.58
C GLN A 58 -58.88 16.13 21.85
N HIS A 59 -57.61 16.17 22.21
CA HIS A 59 -57.11 15.52 23.42
C HIS A 59 -57.61 16.24 24.68
N GLN A 60 -58.16 15.48 25.66
CA GLN A 60 -58.83 16.06 26.84
C GLN A 60 -57.91 16.92 27.73
N ASN A 61 -56.62 16.61 27.74
CA ASN A 61 -55.61 17.25 28.64
C ASN A 61 -54.52 18.01 27.86
N ALA A 62 -54.72 18.35 26.57
CA ALA A 62 -53.74 19.05 25.76
C ALA A 62 -54.34 19.76 24.54
N ASP A 63 -54.15 21.07 24.47
CA ASP A 63 -54.75 21.93 23.41
C ASP A 63 -54.16 21.69 22.01
N ARG A 64 -52.91 21.16 21.94
CA ARG A 64 -52.19 20.93 20.66
C ARG A 64 -52.20 19.48 20.23
N LEU A 65 -52.77 18.56 21.00
CA LEU A 65 -52.77 17.14 20.69
C LEU A 65 -54.17 16.70 20.24
N LYS A 66 -54.22 15.77 19.30
CA LYS A 66 -55.44 15.11 18.85
C LYS A 66 -55.28 13.60 19.05
N VAL A 67 -56.34 12.91 19.47
CA VAL A 67 -56.43 11.48 19.55
C VAL A 67 -57.09 10.95 18.29
N THR A 68 -56.38 10.12 17.53
CA THR A 68 -56.90 9.57 16.29
C THR A 68 -57.12 8.06 16.39
N LYS A 69 -58.14 7.55 15.73
CA LYS A 69 -58.25 6.10 15.44
C LYS A 69 -57.94 5.89 13.98
N VAL A 70 -56.92 5.04 13.76
CA VAL A 70 -56.36 4.83 12.41
C VAL A 70 -56.48 3.35 12.05
N ASP A 71 -57.13 3.10 10.92
CA ASP A 71 -57.23 1.75 10.34
C ASP A 71 -55.98 1.49 9.52
N LEU A 72 -55.23 0.44 9.89
CA LEU A 72 -54.00 -0.01 9.24
C LEU A 72 -54.25 -1.12 8.21
N GLY A 73 -55.49 -1.40 7.88
CA GLY A 73 -55.91 -2.52 7.04
C GLY A 73 -56.11 -3.81 7.84
N ALA A 74 -56.63 -4.83 7.16
CA ALA A 74 -56.92 -6.15 7.77
C ALA A 74 -57.74 -6.11 9.11
N ASN A 75 -58.58 -5.06 9.29
CA ASN A 75 -59.36 -4.75 10.47
C ASN A 75 -58.51 -4.38 11.71
N GLU A 76 -57.29 -3.98 11.56
CA GLU A 76 -56.43 -3.50 12.62
C GLU A 76 -56.63 -1.98 12.83
N ILE A 77 -57.32 -1.59 13.89
CA ILE A 77 -57.55 -0.19 14.26
C ILE A 77 -56.65 0.13 15.46
N VAL A 78 -55.80 1.12 15.33
CA VAL A 78 -54.88 1.58 16.39
C VAL A 78 -55.24 3.01 16.82
N GLN A 79 -55.02 3.30 18.10
CA GLN A 79 -55.11 4.67 18.61
C GLN A 79 -53.73 5.32 18.55
N ILE A 80 -53.65 6.50 17.93
CA ILE A 80 -52.44 7.30 17.82
C ILE A 80 -52.71 8.71 18.28
N VAL A 81 -51.84 9.23 19.15
CA VAL A 81 -51.87 10.64 19.57
C VAL A 81 -50.97 11.43 18.63
N CYS A 82 -51.50 12.41 17.94
CA CYS A 82 -50.84 13.23 16.95
C CYS A 82 -50.83 14.70 17.36
N GLY A 83 -49.67 15.36 17.25
CA GLY A 83 -49.51 16.79 17.52
C GLY A 83 -49.57 17.68 16.27
N ALA A 84 -49.68 17.12 15.11
CA ALA A 84 -49.69 17.87 13.85
C ALA A 84 -50.96 18.66 13.64
N PRO A 85 -50.93 19.95 13.24
CA PRO A 85 -52.10 20.78 13.08
C PRO A 85 -53.03 20.32 11.95
N ASN A 86 -52.48 19.69 10.93
CA ASN A 86 -53.20 19.28 9.71
C ASN A 86 -53.87 17.89 9.79
N VAL A 87 -53.75 17.15 10.89
CA VAL A 87 -54.39 15.84 11.01
C VAL A 87 -55.91 15.99 11.09
N ALA A 88 -56.66 15.21 10.30
CA ALA A 88 -58.11 15.21 10.23
C ALA A 88 -58.66 13.83 9.85
N ALA A 89 -59.91 13.56 10.23
CA ALA A 89 -60.62 12.34 9.83
C ALA A 89 -60.82 12.27 8.31
N GLY A 90 -60.73 11.04 7.77
CA GLY A 90 -60.82 10.76 6.32
C GLY A 90 -59.51 10.79 5.58
N GLN A 91 -58.40 11.22 6.19
CA GLN A 91 -57.11 11.28 5.53
C GLN A 91 -56.45 9.91 5.44
N LYS A 92 -55.65 9.71 4.35
CA LYS A 92 -54.67 8.61 4.24
C LYS A 92 -53.34 9.16 4.64
N VAL A 93 -52.60 8.48 5.51
CA VAL A 93 -51.39 8.97 6.13
C VAL A 93 -50.36 7.85 6.28
N PRO A 94 -49.06 8.11 6.22
CA PRO A 94 -48.04 7.11 6.53
C PRO A 94 -47.97 6.94 8.06
N VAL A 95 -48.04 5.68 8.53
CA VAL A 95 -48.02 5.31 9.92
C VAL A 95 -46.85 4.39 10.21
N ALA A 96 -45.96 4.82 11.09
CA ALA A 96 -44.93 4.00 11.66
C ALA A 96 -45.53 3.14 12.80
N THR A 97 -45.58 1.82 12.62
CA THR A 97 -46.10 0.85 13.58
C THR A 97 -45.12 0.64 14.73
N ILE A 98 -45.59 -0.01 15.83
CA ILE A 98 -44.72 -0.33 16.97
C ILE A 98 -43.57 -1.23 16.49
N GLY A 99 -42.32 -0.89 16.86
CA GLY A 99 -41.12 -1.60 16.47
C GLY A 99 -40.43 -1.04 15.21
N THR A 100 -41.09 -0.13 14.46
CA THR A 100 -40.49 0.57 13.34
C THR A 100 -39.31 1.41 13.81
N THR A 101 -38.20 1.35 13.03
CA THR A 101 -37.05 2.22 13.23
C THR A 101 -37.14 3.38 12.24
N LEU A 102 -37.11 4.58 12.78
CA LEU A 102 -36.96 5.83 12.02
C LEU A 102 -35.57 6.42 12.22
N TYR A 103 -35.18 7.38 11.42
CA TYR A 103 -33.89 8.02 11.46
C TYR A 103 -34.06 9.54 11.59
N ASP A 104 -33.27 10.15 12.47
CA ASP A 104 -33.25 11.61 12.61
C ASP A 104 -32.42 12.26 11.48
N ALA A 105 -32.36 13.59 11.48
CA ALA A 105 -31.63 14.36 10.47
C ALA A 105 -30.10 14.05 10.45
N ASP A 106 -29.56 13.56 11.56
CA ASP A 106 -28.17 13.12 11.68
C ASP A 106 -27.98 11.65 11.29
N GLY A 107 -29.04 10.95 10.87
CA GLY A 107 -29.05 9.53 10.50
C GLY A 107 -29.02 8.57 11.69
N LYS A 108 -29.30 9.04 12.92
CA LYS A 108 -29.32 8.17 14.12
C LYS A 108 -30.66 7.42 14.18
N PRO A 109 -30.62 6.09 14.41
CA PRO A 109 -31.83 5.29 14.49
C PRO A 109 -32.54 5.50 15.83
N TRP A 110 -33.88 5.61 15.78
CA TRP A 110 -34.74 5.55 16.94
C TRP A 110 -35.97 4.70 16.67
N GLN A 111 -36.53 4.06 17.71
CA GLN A 111 -37.55 3.05 17.51
C GLN A 111 -38.89 3.53 18.06
N ILE A 112 -39.99 3.33 17.30
CA ILE A 112 -41.35 3.57 17.71
C ILE A 112 -41.75 2.55 18.76
N LYS A 113 -42.19 3.04 19.94
CA LYS A 113 -42.62 2.21 21.06
C LYS A 113 -44.07 2.57 21.44
N LYS A 114 -44.79 1.58 21.94
CA LYS A 114 -46.09 1.84 22.58
C LYS A 114 -45.87 2.77 23.77
N GLY A 115 -46.56 3.90 23.79
CA GLY A 115 -46.39 4.91 24.83
C GLY A 115 -47.73 5.45 25.38
N LYS A 116 -47.68 6.22 26.47
CA LYS A 116 -48.76 7.06 26.96
C LYS A 116 -48.36 8.53 26.84
N ILE A 117 -49.16 9.30 26.12
CA ILE A 117 -48.94 10.74 25.90
C ILE A 117 -50.06 11.47 26.67
N ARG A 118 -49.67 12.12 27.76
CA ARG A 118 -50.58 12.85 28.65
C ARG A 118 -51.84 12.05 29.11
N GLY A 119 -51.69 10.72 29.27
CA GLY A 119 -52.74 9.82 29.72
C GLY A 119 -53.35 8.96 28.63
N GLU A 120 -53.29 9.36 27.37
CA GLU A 120 -53.79 8.59 26.22
C GLU A 120 -52.74 7.65 25.66
N VAL A 121 -53.15 6.47 25.22
CA VAL A 121 -52.26 5.45 24.66
C VAL A 121 -52.00 5.77 23.18
N SER A 122 -50.74 5.79 22.80
CA SER A 122 -50.33 5.84 21.40
C SER A 122 -49.66 4.54 20.97
N GLN A 123 -50.14 3.93 19.87
CA GLN A 123 -49.69 2.63 19.35
C GLN A 123 -49.04 2.74 18.00
N GLY A 124 -48.35 3.84 17.77
CA GLY A 124 -47.66 4.17 16.50
C GLY A 124 -47.47 5.67 16.41
N MET A 125 -46.96 6.10 15.25
CA MET A 125 -46.77 7.50 14.93
C MET A 125 -47.23 7.78 13.51
N ILE A 126 -48.04 8.81 13.31
CA ILE A 126 -48.35 9.37 11.97
C ILE A 126 -47.17 10.27 11.61
N CYS A 127 -46.56 10.04 10.49
CA CYS A 127 -45.26 10.64 10.14
C CYS A 127 -45.39 11.87 9.24
N ALA A 128 -44.50 12.83 9.45
CA ALA A 128 -44.23 13.95 8.58
C ALA A 128 -43.23 13.53 7.47
N GLU A 129 -43.03 14.37 6.52
CA GLU A 129 -42.16 14.12 5.36
C GLU A 129 -40.67 13.99 5.81
N ASP A 130 -40.22 14.87 6.69
CA ASP A 130 -38.86 14.87 7.24
C ASP A 130 -38.59 13.64 8.14
N GLU A 131 -39.60 13.21 8.92
CA GLU A 131 -39.51 12.01 9.76
C GLU A 131 -39.36 10.72 8.94
N LEU A 132 -39.84 10.75 7.68
CA LEU A 132 -39.68 9.66 6.73
C LEU A 132 -38.38 9.76 5.93
N GLY A 133 -37.63 10.87 6.03
CA GLY A 133 -36.43 11.12 5.24
C GLY A 133 -36.72 11.41 3.75
N LEU A 134 -37.91 11.90 3.43
CA LEU A 134 -38.39 12.19 2.06
C LEU A 134 -38.23 13.66 1.67
N GLY A 135 -38.09 14.55 2.63
CA GLY A 135 -37.94 15.98 2.44
C GLY A 135 -37.63 16.71 3.75
N ASN A 136 -37.79 18.04 3.76
CA ASN A 136 -37.49 18.88 4.92
C ASN A 136 -38.77 19.48 5.56
N ALA A 137 -39.96 19.17 5.03
CA ALA A 137 -41.22 19.71 5.54
C ALA A 137 -41.59 19.09 6.89
N HIS A 138 -41.69 19.94 7.91
CA HIS A 138 -42.08 19.58 9.29
C HIS A 138 -43.38 20.29 9.75
N ASP A 139 -44.06 20.98 8.89
CA ASP A 139 -45.23 21.79 9.24
C ASP A 139 -46.48 20.97 9.58
N GLY A 140 -46.44 19.67 9.34
CA GLY A 140 -47.52 18.73 9.59
C GLY A 140 -47.25 17.33 9.09
N ILE A 141 -48.20 16.44 9.27
CA ILE A 141 -48.11 15.08 8.75
C ILE A 141 -48.23 15.07 7.22
N MET A 142 -47.62 14.05 6.65
CA MET A 142 -47.77 13.76 5.21
C MET A 142 -49.15 13.20 4.94
N VAL A 143 -49.88 13.77 3.96
CA VAL A 143 -51.22 13.30 3.52
C VAL A 143 -51.07 12.64 2.16
N LEU A 144 -51.50 11.40 2.05
CA LEU A 144 -51.42 10.58 0.84
C LEU A 144 -52.71 10.63 0.05
N ASP A 145 -52.68 10.10 -1.16
CA ASP A 145 -53.85 10.02 -2.03
C ASP A 145 -54.97 9.18 -1.36
N LYS A 146 -56.24 9.65 -1.52
CA LYS A 146 -57.41 9.02 -0.91
C LYS A 146 -57.69 7.60 -1.43
N ASP A 147 -57.28 7.31 -2.67
CA ASP A 147 -57.57 6.04 -3.33
C ASP A 147 -56.67 4.89 -2.86
N ILE A 148 -55.65 5.18 -2.05
CA ILE A 148 -54.72 4.16 -1.57
C ILE A 148 -55.38 3.32 -0.45
N ALA A 149 -55.25 2.00 -0.57
CA ALA A 149 -55.86 1.10 0.44
C ALA A 149 -55.07 1.17 1.78
N PRO A 150 -55.77 1.17 2.92
CA PRO A 150 -55.10 1.01 4.25
C PRO A 150 -54.32 -0.30 4.33
N GLY A 151 -53.13 -0.26 4.95
CA GLY A 151 -52.26 -1.42 5.06
C GLY A 151 -51.27 -1.59 3.92
N THR A 152 -51.39 -0.80 2.86
CA THR A 152 -50.40 -0.78 1.76
C THR A 152 -49.03 -0.32 2.35
N LEU A 153 -47.94 -0.95 1.93
CA LEU A 153 -46.60 -0.56 2.39
C LEU A 153 -46.29 0.88 1.86
N ALA A 154 -45.82 1.74 2.76
CA ALA A 154 -45.45 3.09 2.40
C ALA A 154 -44.30 3.11 1.39
N SER A 155 -43.41 2.13 1.42
CA SER A 155 -42.30 1.97 0.47
C SER A 155 -42.78 1.75 -0.98
N GLU A 156 -43.93 1.10 -1.18
CA GLU A 156 -44.54 0.91 -2.51
C GLU A 156 -45.18 2.19 -3.02
N VAL A 157 -45.96 2.86 -2.15
CA VAL A 157 -46.67 4.12 -2.48
C VAL A 157 -45.67 5.22 -2.79
N LEU A 158 -44.63 5.34 -2.02
CA LEU A 158 -43.58 6.37 -2.10
C LEU A 158 -42.42 5.97 -3.01
N LYS A 159 -42.56 4.84 -3.73
CA LYS A 159 -41.61 4.33 -4.72
C LYS A 159 -40.17 4.31 -4.21
N VAL A 160 -39.98 3.77 -2.99
CA VAL A 160 -38.63 3.62 -2.42
C VAL A 160 -37.84 2.66 -3.27
N GLU A 161 -36.73 3.14 -3.80
CA GLU A 161 -35.80 2.33 -4.58
C GLU A 161 -34.81 1.62 -3.64
N ASN A 162 -34.70 0.30 -3.80
CA ASN A 162 -33.68 -0.51 -3.12
C ASN A 162 -32.67 -1.01 -4.16
N ASP A 163 -31.42 -1.01 -3.78
CA ASP A 163 -30.31 -1.42 -4.64
C ASP A 163 -29.27 -2.17 -3.82
N ILE A 164 -28.31 -2.77 -4.51
CA ILE A 164 -27.09 -3.35 -3.93
C ILE A 164 -25.91 -2.68 -4.60
N VAL A 165 -24.95 -2.25 -3.81
CA VAL A 165 -23.76 -1.56 -4.29
C VAL A 165 -22.53 -2.44 -4.07
N PHE A 166 -21.80 -2.69 -5.14
CA PHE A 166 -20.49 -3.33 -5.10
C PHE A 166 -19.42 -2.28 -4.87
N GLU A 167 -18.52 -2.54 -3.93
CA GLU A 167 -17.25 -1.84 -3.82
C GLU A 167 -16.18 -2.67 -4.51
N ILE A 168 -15.64 -2.15 -5.62
CA ILE A 168 -14.65 -2.84 -6.46
C ILE A 168 -13.28 -2.24 -6.25
N GLY A 169 -12.32 -3.07 -5.85
CA GLY A 169 -10.88 -2.76 -5.82
C GLY A 169 -10.30 -2.83 -7.22
N LEU A 170 -10.18 -1.69 -7.91
CA LEU A 170 -9.61 -1.63 -9.25
C LEU A 170 -8.11 -1.44 -9.22
N THR A 171 -7.39 -2.35 -9.88
CA THR A 171 -5.97 -2.17 -10.15
C THR A 171 -5.76 -1.06 -11.19
N PRO A 172 -4.64 -0.32 -11.15
CA PRO A 172 -4.41 0.82 -12.06
C PRO A 172 -4.40 0.49 -13.55
N ASN A 173 -4.15 -0.75 -13.94
CA ASN A 173 -4.17 -1.21 -15.33
C ASN A 173 -5.59 -1.45 -15.88
N ARG A 174 -6.60 -1.60 -15.00
CA ARG A 174 -7.97 -1.88 -15.41
C ARG A 174 -8.79 -0.62 -15.69
N ALA A 175 -8.22 0.28 -16.51
CA ALA A 175 -8.89 1.52 -16.96
C ALA A 175 -10.19 1.23 -17.73
N ASP A 176 -10.28 0.11 -18.41
CA ASP A 176 -11.43 -0.39 -19.12
C ASP A 176 -12.67 -0.62 -18.24
N ALA A 177 -12.47 -0.92 -16.97
CA ALA A 177 -13.52 -1.27 -16.01
C ALA A 177 -13.93 -0.11 -15.08
N MET A 178 -13.49 1.14 -15.33
CA MET A 178 -13.79 2.30 -14.48
C MET A 178 -15.19 2.90 -14.69
N SER A 179 -16.18 2.07 -15.03
CA SER A 179 -17.57 2.47 -15.25
C SER A 179 -18.51 1.26 -15.16
N HIS A 180 -19.83 1.51 -15.06
CA HIS A 180 -20.83 0.45 -15.13
C HIS A 180 -20.78 -0.30 -16.46
N TRP A 181 -20.57 0.41 -17.58
CA TRP A 181 -20.38 -0.19 -18.89
C TRP A 181 -19.15 -1.08 -18.97
N GLY A 182 -18.02 -0.63 -18.41
CA GLY A 182 -16.78 -1.43 -18.38
C GLY A 182 -16.92 -2.71 -17.57
N VAL A 183 -17.58 -2.63 -16.41
CA VAL A 183 -17.90 -3.81 -15.58
C VAL A 183 -18.86 -4.75 -16.30
N ALA A 184 -19.86 -4.21 -17.02
CA ALA A 184 -20.79 -5.02 -17.81
C ALA A 184 -20.10 -5.79 -18.94
N ARG A 185 -19.07 -5.22 -19.60
CA ARG A 185 -18.25 -5.93 -20.60
C ARG A 185 -17.56 -7.16 -20.03
N ASP A 186 -16.92 -7.01 -18.87
CA ASP A 186 -16.25 -8.14 -18.19
C ASP A 186 -17.26 -9.17 -17.72
N LEU A 187 -18.36 -8.74 -17.11
CA LEU A 187 -19.43 -9.63 -16.68
C LEU A 187 -19.97 -10.46 -17.86
N ARG A 188 -20.22 -9.79 -19.03
CA ARG A 188 -20.63 -10.51 -20.26
C ARG A 188 -19.62 -11.58 -20.66
N ALA A 189 -18.32 -11.24 -20.64
CA ALA A 189 -17.28 -12.18 -21.01
C ALA A 189 -17.25 -13.42 -20.08
N GLY A 190 -17.39 -13.21 -18.77
CA GLY A 190 -17.47 -14.29 -17.80
C GLY A 190 -18.75 -15.13 -17.91
N LEU A 191 -19.91 -14.52 -18.14
CA LEU A 191 -21.18 -15.22 -18.35
C LEU A 191 -21.15 -16.05 -19.61
N LYS A 192 -20.56 -15.53 -20.70
CA LYS A 192 -20.39 -16.28 -21.96
C LYS A 192 -19.51 -17.52 -21.78
N GLN A 193 -18.48 -17.43 -20.92
CA GLN A 193 -17.65 -18.59 -20.57
C GLN A 193 -18.40 -19.66 -19.77
N LYS A 194 -19.53 -19.29 -19.16
CA LYS A 194 -20.46 -20.20 -18.45
C LYS A 194 -21.68 -20.58 -19.32
N ASP A 195 -21.54 -20.45 -20.64
CA ASP A 195 -22.60 -20.74 -21.64
C ASP A 195 -23.85 -19.86 -21.51
N ILE A 196 -23.77 -18.70 -20.88
CA ILE A 196 -24.84 -17.72 -20.77
C ILE A 196 -24.56 -16.59 -21.78
N ALA A 197 -25.22 -16.63 -22.91
CA ALA A 197 -25.06 -15.62 -23.95
C ALA A 197 -26.01 -14.42 -23.70
N LEU A 198 -25.43 -13.29 -23.29
CA LEU A 198 -26.13 -12.02 -23.12
C LEU A 198 -25.50 -10.95 -24.00
N GLU A 199 -26.33 -10.07 -24.53
CA GLU A 199 -25.88 -8.89 -25.27
C GLU A 199 -25.81 -7.67 -24.37
N LEU A 200 -24.86 -6.77 -24.65
CA LEU A 200 -24.77 -5.49 -23.96
C LEU A 200 -25.84 -4.53 -24.53
N ILE A 201 -26.53 -3.87 -23.61
CA ILE A 201 -27.52 -2.84 -23.94
C ILE A 201 -26.77 -1.51 -24.03
N THR A 202 -26.60 -1.00 -25.24
CA THR A 202 -25.91 0.26 -25.48
C THR A 202 -26.96 1.42 -25.53
N PRO A 203 -26.76 2.47 -24.71
CA PRO A 203 -27.64 3.64 -24.78
C PRO A 203 -27.71 4.24 -26.19
N SER A 204 -28.92 4.52 -26.68
CA SER A 204 -29.10 5.03 -28.03
C SER A 204 -28.73 6.51 -28.12
N THR A 205 -28.06 6.88 -29.20
CA THR A 205 -27.76 8.28 -29.55
C THR A 205 -28.56 8.75 -30.78
N THR A 206 -29.57 8.00 -31.24
CA THR A 206 -30.35 8.30 -32.42
C THR A 206 -31.18 9.59 -32.27
N ASN A 207 -31.49 9.98 -31.03
CA ASN A 207 -32.22 11.20 -30.73
C ASN A 207 -31.33 12.46 -30.73
N PHE A 208 -30.04 12.32 -31.04
CA PHE A 208 -29.16 13.47 -31.17
C PHE A 208 -29.56 14.29 -32.40
N LYS A 209 -30.12 15.48 -32.18
CA LYS A 209 -30.63 16.32 -33.24
C LYS A 209 -30.27 17.79 -32.99
N ILE A 210 -29.66 18.41 -33.97
CA ILE A 210 -29.33 19.84 -33.94
C ILE A 210 -30.58 20.65 -34.36
N GLU A 211 -31.13 21.41 -33.40
CA GLU A 211 -32.32 22.22 -33.66
C GLU A 211 -31.99 23.51 -34.41
N ASN A 212 -30.85 24.12 -34.11
CA ASN A 212 -30.37 25.30 -34.80
C ASN A 212 -28.83 25.42 -34.67
N ARG A 213 -28.24 26.50 -35.25
CA ARG A 213 -26.81 26.78 -35.23
C ARG A 213 -26.52 28.21 -34.78
N LEU A 214 -27.28 28.68 -33.75
CA LEU A 214 -27.23 30.06 -33.30
C LEU A 214 -26.08 30.33 -32.34
N LEU A 215 -25.70 29.38 -31.51
CA LEU A 215 -24.60 29.52 -30.56
C LEU A 215 -23.37 28.72 -31.03
N LYS A 216 -22.43 29.43 -31.67
CA LYS A 216 -21.19 28.81 -32.15
C LYS A 216 -20.05 29.16 -31.24
N MET A 217 -19.25 28.16 -30.91
CA MET A 217 -17.99 28.30 -30.20
C MET A 217 -16.83 27.94 -31.14
N GLU A 218 -15.74 28.67 -31.09
CA GLU A 218 -14.50 28.29 -31.75
C GLU A 218 -13.62 27.55 -30.77
N VAL A 219 -13.10 26.38 -31.16
CA VAL A 219 -12.20 25.59 -30.31
C VAL A 219 -10.84 25.51 -30.93
N LYS A 220 -9.81 25.86 -30.15
CA LYS A 220 -8.42 25.81 -30.54
C LYS A 220 -7.60 24.91 -29.59
N VAL A 221 -7.06 23.82 -30.08
CA VAL A 221 -6.16 22.93 -29.33
C VAL A 221 -4.73 23.21 -29.75
N GLN A 222 -3.98 23.92 -28.88
CA GLN A 222 -2.60 24.32 -29.18
C GLN A 222 -1.64 23.12 -29.06
N ASP A 223 -1.72 22.31 -28.01
CA ASP A 223 -0.91 21.10 -27.85
C ASP A 223 -1.73 19.82 -28.08
N LYS A 224 -1.59 19.30 -29.27
CA LYS A 224 -2.26 18.06 -29.72
C LYS A 224 -1.69 16.78 -29.08
N LYS A 225 -0.56 16.87 -28.35
CA LYS A 225 -0.01 15.74 -27.60
C LYS A 225 -0.62 15.66 -26.20
N LEU A 226 -0.92 16.83 -25.60
CA LEU A 226 -1.53 16.91 -24.28
C LEU A 226 -3.05 16.70 -24.35
N ALA A 227 -3.69 17.17 -25.43
CA ALA A 227 -5.11 16.94 -25.74
C ALA A 227 -5.27 16.30 -27.14
N PRO A 228 -5.08 14.98 -27.27
CA PRO A 228 -5.16 14.26 -28.56
C PRO A 228 -6.54 14.31 -29.22
N ARG A 229 -7.64 14.37 -28.43
CA ARG A 229 -9.01 14.54 -28.92
C ARG A 229 -9.77 15.49 -28.02
N TYR A 230 -10.51 16.39 -28.65
CA TYR A 230 -11.37 17.34 -27.94
C TYR A 230 -12.67 17.51 -28.68
N CYS A 231 -13.79 17.17 -28.02
CA CYS A 231 -15.14 17.31 -28.58
C CYS A 231 -15.95 18.32 -27.76
N GLY A 232 -16.86 19.00 -28.40
CA GLY A 232 -17.77 19.89 -27.72
C GLY A 232 -19.05 20.18 -28.52
N VAL A 233 -20.10 20.56 -27.82
CA VAL A 233 -21.40 20.97 -28.40
C VAL A 233 -22.04 22.03 -27.51
N THR A 234 -22.83 22.94 -28.09
CA THR A 234 -23.58 23.93 -27.32
C THR A 234 -25.03 23.51 -27.16
N ILE A 235 -25.60 23.81 -26.00
CA ILE A 235 -27.01 23.61 -25.68
C ILE A 235 -27.55 24.91 -25.10
N SER A 236 -28.66 25.38 -25.61
CA SER A 236 -29.30 26.63 -25.15
C SER A 236 -30.74 26.36 -24.68
N ASP A 237 -31.36 27.41 -24.13
CA ASP A 237 -32.72 27.38 -23.58
C ASP A 237 -32.90 26.34 -22.46
N ILE A 238 -31.82 26.09 -21.70
CA ILE A 238 -31.85 25.16 -20.58
C ILE A 238 -32.45 25.82 -19.33
N SER A 239 -33.17 25.02 -18.55
CA SER A 239 -33.64 25.40 -17.22
C SER A 239 -32.92 24.56 -16.16
N ILE A 240 -32.12 25.23 -15.35
CA ILE A 240 -31.43 24.56 -14.23
C ILE A 240 -32.44 24.34 -13.10
N LYS A 241 -32.52 23.12 -12.64
CA LYS A 241 -33.40 22.67 -11.55
C LYS A 241 -32.85 21.43 -10.89
N GLU A 242 -33.47 21.02 -9.80
CA GLU A 242 -33.16 19.76 -9.15
C GLU A 242 -33.34 18.56 -10.11
N SER A 243 -32.47 17.60 -10.02
CA SER A 243 -32.56 16.38 -10.83
C SER A 243 -33.77 15.53 -10.44
N PRO A 244 -34.35 14.75 -11.36
CA PRO A 244 -35.40 13.79 -11.02
C PRO A 244 -34.86 12.68 -10.08
N ASP A 245 -35.76 12.09 -9.30
CA ASP A 245 -35.42 11.15 -8.25
C ASP A 245 -34.61 9.93 -8.73
N TRP A 246 -34.98 9.41 -9.92
CA TRP A 246 -34.20 8.27 -10.48
C TRP A 246 -32.72 8.62 -10.68
N LEU A 247 -32.39 9.83 -11.09
CA LEU A 247 -31.02 10.29 -11.32
C LEU A 247 -30.32 10.54 -9.98
N LYS A 248 -31.00 11.23 -9.06
CA LYS A 248 -30.51 11.44 -7.68
C LYS A 248 -30.21 10.11 -6.98
N ASN A 249 -31.11 9.13 -7.06
CA ASN A 249 -30.95 7.84 -6.42
C ASN A 249 -29.77 7.04 -7.00
N ARG A 250 -29.55 7.08 -8.31
CA ARG A 250 -28.38 6.46 -8.94
C ARG A 250 -27.07 7.06 -8.43
N LEU A 251 -26.98 8.38 -8.36
CA LEU A 251 -25.77 9.06 -7.87
C LEU A 251 -25.56 8.82 -6.38
N LYS A 252 -26.62 8.93 -5.56
CA LYS A 252 -26.54 8.63 -4.12
C LYS A 252 -26.11 7.19 -3.84
N ALA A 253 -26.53 6.23 -4.66
CA ALA A 253 -26.14 4.83 -4.49
C ALA A 253 -24.63 4.62 -4.59
N ILE A 254 -23.94 5.48 -5.33
CA ILE A 254 -22.46 5.44 -5.46
C ILE A 254 -21.77 6.56 -4.65
N ASP A 255 -22.44 7.08 -3.61
CA ASP A 255 -21.98 8.14 -2.69
C ASP A 255 -21.69 9.49 -3.34
N LEU A 256 -22.36 9.82 -4.43
CA LEU A 256 -22.30 11.15 -5.02
C LEU A 256 -23.49 12.00 -4.53
N THR A 257 -23.18 13.23 -4.14
CA THR A 257 -24.20 14.22 -3.78
C THR A 257 -24.75 14.86 -5.06
N PRO A 258 -26.05 14.76 -5.35
CA PRO A 258 -26.68 15.46 -6.45
C PRO A 258 -26.57 16.97 -6.30
N VAL A 259 -26.39 17.69 -7.41
CA VAL A 259 -26.22 19.14 -7.45
C VAL A 259 -27.37 19.81 -8.26
N ASN A 260 -27.44 19.55 -9.55
CA ASN A 260 -28.49 20.00 -10.44
C ASN A 260 -28.56 19.10 -11.68
N ASN A 261 -29.62 19.25 -12.47
CA ASN A 261 -29.90 18.40 -13.61
C ASN A 261 -28.83 18.38 -14.71
N VAL A 262 -27.97 19.40 -14.83
CA VAL A 262 -26.85 19.43 -15.79
C VAL A 262 -25.61 18.73 -15.22
N VAL A 263 -25.19 19.10 -14.03
CA VAL A 263 -24.01 18.50 -13.38
C VAL A 263 -24.22 17.00 -13.10
N ASP A 264 -25.43 16.66 -12.65
CA ASP A 264 -25.80 15.28 -12.38
C ASP A 264 -25.85 14.42 -13.65
N ALA A 265 -26.29 15.00 -14.78
CA ALA A 265 -26.22 14.32 -16.07
C ALA A 265 -24.78 14.05 -16.52
N THR A 266 -23.85 14.99 -16.33
CA THR A 266 -22.43 14.76 -16.64
C THR A 266 -21.82 13.69 -15.74
N ASN A 267 -22.13 13.69 -14.43
CA ASN A 267 -21.69 12.66 -13.47
C ASN A 267 -22.30 11.28 -13.81
N TYR A 268 -23.58 11.25 -14.17
CA TYR A 268 -24.24 10.00 -14.58
C TYR A 268 -23.53 9.38 -15.79
N VAL A 269 -23.24 10.15 -16.84
CA VAL A 269 -22.57 9.65 -18.04
C VAL A 269 -21.12 9.25 -17.74
N LEU A 270 -20.42 9.99 -16.88
CA LEU A 270 -19.08 9.63 -16.41
C LEU A 270 -19.07 8.24 -15.77
N HIS A 271 -19.95 7.98 -14.82
CA HIS A 271 -20.02 6.70 -14.13
C HIS A 271 -20.68 5.58 -14.95
N SER A 272 -21.53 5.94 -15.93
CA SER A 272 -22.09 5.01 -16.90
C SER A 272 -21.04 4.47 -17.86
N LEU A 273 -20.33 5.37 -18.55
CA LEU A 273 -19.50 5.07 -19.72
C LEU A 273 -17.99 5.20 -19.47
N GLY A 274 -17.58 5.81 -18.35
CA GLY A 274 -16.18 6.04 -18.03
C GLY A 274 -15.56 7.26 -18.71
N GLN A 275 -16.37 8.11 -19.35
CA GLN A 275 -15.93 9.34 -20.00
C GLN A 275 -16.28 10.54 -19.14
N PRO A 276 -15.28 11.26 -18.57
CA PRO A 276 -15.56 12.52 -17.91
C PRO A 276 -16.00 13.59 -18.90
N LEU A 277 -17.04 14.35 -18.51
CA LEU A 277 -17.56 15.50 -19.24
C LEU A 277 -17.56 16.72 -18.33
N HIS A 278 -17.52 17.90 -18.94
CA HIS A 278 -17.65 19.16 -18.21
C HIS A 278 -18.60 20.12 -18.93
N ALA A 279 -19.42 20.83 -18.17
CA ALA A 279 -20.36 21.83 -18.69
C ALA A 279 -19.90 23.21 -18.24
N PHE A 280 -19.59 24.08 -19.19
CA PHE A 280 -19.30 25.49 -18.96
C PHE A 280 -20.54 26.34 -19.23
N ASP A 281 -20.77 27.36 -18.41
CA ASP A 281 -21.78 28.38 -18.75
C ASP A 281 -21.32 29.15 -19.98
N ALA A 282 -22.06 28.99 -21.10
CA ALA A 282 -21.67 29.57 -22.38
C ALA A 282 -21.58 31.10 -22.34
N LYS A 283 -22.40 31.76 -21.50
CA LYS A 283 -22.35 33.22 -21.33
C LYS A 283 -21.13 33.75 -20.63
N LYS A 284 -20.44 32.89 -19.89
CA LYS A 284 -19.19 33.23 -19.16
C LYS A 284 -17.94 32.97 -20.00
N ILE A 285 -18.10 32.46 -21.23
CA ILE A 285 -16.99 32.21 -22.16
C ILE A 285 -16.74 33.47 -22.98
N SER A 286 -15.69 34.21 -22.65
CA SER A 286 -15.30 35.43 -23.37
C SER A 286 -14.92 35.12 -24.82
N GLY A 287 -15.41 35.89 -25.77
CA GLY A 287 -15.10 35.74 -27.19
C GLY A 287 -15.73 34.53 -27.87
N ASN A 288 -16.59 33.75 -27.23
CA ASN A 288 -17.10 32.48 -27.71
C ASN A 288 -15.97 31.53 -28.20
N GLU A 289 -14.84 31.55 -27.51
CA GLU A 289 -13.64 30.84 -27.89
C GLU A 289 -13.13 29.94 -26.73
N ILE A 290 -12.79 28.70 -27.05
CA ILE A 290 -12.18 27.74 -26.15
C ILE A 290 -10.75 27.51 -26.62
N ASN A 291 -9.79 27.80 -25.73
CA ASN A 291 -8.36 27.59 -25.98
C ASN A 291 -7.80 26.52 -25.03
N VAL A 292 -7.45 25.35 -25.57
CA VAL A 292 -6.78 24.29 -24.80
C VAL A 292 -5.27 24.46 -24.93
N LYS A 293 -4.64 24.96 -23.87
CA LYS A 293 -3.22 25.38 -23.86
C LYS A 293 -2.61 25.27 -22.47
N THR A 294 -1.28 25.34 -22.37
CA THR A 294 -0.58 25.57 -21.11
C THR A 294 -0.38 27.06 -20.85
N LEU A 295 -0.17 27.41 -19.60
CA LEU A 295 0.08 28.80 -19.16
C LEU A 295 1.45 28.93 -18.51
N PRO A 296 2.00 30.16 -18.39
CA PRO A 296 3.26 30.40 -17.66
C PRO A 296 3.18 29.92 -16.20
N SER A 297 4.32 29.40 -15.69
CA SER A 297 4.43 29.00 -14.29
C SER A 297 4.16 30.19 -13.35
N GLY A 298 3.47 29.95 -12.23
CA GLY A 298 3.08 30.99 -11.27
C GLY A 298 1.79 31.72 -11.60
N THR A 299 1.12 31.39 -12.75
CA THR A 299 -0.22 31.91 -13.03
C THR A 299 -1.18 31.46 -11.94
N LYS A 300 -1.93 32.41 -11.36
CA LYS A 300 -2.92 32.14 -10.30
C LYS A 300 -4.24 31.69 -10.90
N PHE A 301 -4.84 30.66 -10.30
CA PHE A 301 -6.12 30.11 -10.71
C PHE A 301 -6.91 29.63 -9.49
N THR A 302 -8.17 30.08 -9.37
CA THR A 302 -9.05 29.63 -8.28
C THR A 302 -9.95 28.50 -8.75
N THR A 303 -9.84 27.37 -8.09
CA THR A 303 -10.62 26.16 -8.36
C THR A 303 -11.99 26.19 -7.69
N LEU A 304 -12.90 25.26 -8.07
CA LEU A 304 -14.29 25.16 -7.55
C LEU A 304 -14.36 25.00 -6.01
N ASP A 305 -13.31 24.51 -5.36
CA ASP A 305 -13.18 24.41 -3.90
C ASP A 305 -12.81 25.75 -3.23
N GLY A 306 -12.71 26.86 -4.01
CA GLY A 306 -12.34 28.18 -3.53
C GLY A 306 -10.84 28.35 -3.23
N VAL A 307 -10.00 27.37 -3.55
CA VAL A 307 -8.56 27.42 -3.30
C VAL A 307 -7.84 28.08 -4.47
N GLU A 308 -7.05 29.12 -4.20
CA GLU A 308 -6.13 29.71 -5.16
C GLU A 308 -4.90 28.83 -5.33
N ARG A 309 -4.57 28.43 -6.55
CA ARG A 309 -3.46 27.55 -6.92
C ARG A 309 -2.51 28.26 -7.88
N GLU A 310 -1.23 28.01 -7.76
CA GLU A 310 -0.22 28.45 -8.70
C GLU A 310 0.02 27.38 -9.76
N LEU A 311 -0.26 27.70 -11.03
CA LEU A 311 -0.11 26.79 -12.15
C LEU A 311 1.35 26.55 -12.49
N HIS A 312 1.66 25.38 -12.99
CA HIS A 312 2.94 25.02 -13.57
C HIS A 312 2.86 25.04 -15.09
N GLN A 313 3.97 25.31 -15.77
CA GLN A 313 4.04 25.37 -17.23
C GLN A 313 3.63 24.08 -17.97
N GLU A 314 3.59 22.93 -17.27
CA GLU A 314 3.11 21.65 -17.83
C GLU A 314 1.61 21.41 -17.58
N ASP A 315 0.96 22.28 -16.80
CA ASP A 315 -0.47 22.11 -16.51
C ASP A 315 -1.29 22.51 -17.72
N LEU A 316 -2.08 21.57 -18.25
CA LEU A 316 -2.97 21.83 -19.37
C LEU A 316 -4.22 22.54 -18.83
N MET A 317 -4.56 23.64 -19.48
CA MET A 317 -5.69 24.48 -19.10
C MET A 317 -6.70 24.59 -20.25
N ILE A 318 -7.95 24.69 -19.89
CA ILE A 318 -9.02 25.14 -20.77
C ILE A 318 -9.26 26.60 -20.46
N CYS A 319 -9.05 27.46 -21.45
CA CYS A 319 -9.17 28.91 -21.33
C CYS A 319 -10.25 29.42 -22.29
N ASP A 320 -10.82 30.57 -22.02
CA ASP A 320 -11.54 31.37 -23.03
C ASP A 320 -10.56 32.31 -23.77
N ALA A 321 -11.03 33.36 -24.39
CA ALA A 321 -10.19 34.32 -25.07
C ALA A 321 -9.30 35.13 -24.09
N GLU A 322 -9.69 35.27 -22.82
CA GLU A 322 -9.08 36.19 -21.85
C GLU A 322 -8.44 35.47 -20.65
N LYS A 323 -9.09 34.41 -20.10
CA LYS A 323 -8.73 33.81 -18.81
C LYS A 323 -8.81 32.29 -18.80
N PRO A 324 -8.11 31.62 -17.84
CA PRO A 324 -8.28 30.19 -17.58
C PRO A 324 -9.65 29.89 -16.96
N MET A 325 -10.27 28.79 -17.37
CA MET A 325 -11.59 28.34 -16.92
C MET A 325 -11.54 26.99 -16.16
N CYS A 326 -10.59 26.11 -16.51
CA CYS A 326 -10.53 24.77 -15.93
C CYS A 326 -9.11 24.20 -16.04
N ILE A 327 -8.66 23.46 -15.03
CA ILE A 327 -7.50 22.58 -15.15
C ILE A 327 -7.97 21.33 -15.91
N ALA A 328 -7.55 21.21 -17.16
CA ALA A 328 -8.06 20.19 -18.09
C ALA A 328 -8.02 18.78 -17.50
N GLY A 329 -9.18 18.13 -17.43
CA GLY A 329 -9.32 16.77 -16.92
C GLY A 329 -9.05 16.57 -15.43
N VAL A 330 -8.86 17.65 -14.67
CA VAL A 330 -8.60 17.59 -13.23
C VAL A 330 -9.68 18.30 -12.44
N PHE A 331 -9.83 19.64 -12.58
CA PHE A 331 -10.77 20.37 -11.74
C PHE A 331 -11.20 21.70 -12.36
N GLY A 332 -12.52 22.01 -12.30
CA GLY A 332 -13.08 23.23 -12.81
C GLY A 332 -12.69 24.48 -12.02
N GLY A 333 -12.82 25.65 -12.66
CA GLY A 333 -12.68 26.95 -12.03
C GLY A 333 -14.01 27.50 -11.48
N ILE A 334 -13.93 28.31 -10.44
CA ILE A 334 -15.10 28.82 -9.72
C ILE A 334 -15.99 29.71 -10.60
N ASP A 335 -15.41 30.43 -11.56
CA ASP A 335 -16.14 31.44 -12.35
C ASP A 335 -16.86 30.90 -13.59
N SER A 336 -16.46 29.71 -14.08
CA SER A 336 -16.92 29.17 -15.37
C SER A 336 -18.03 28.13 -15.26
N GLY A 337 -18.36 27.70 -14.06
CA GLY A 337 -19.33 26.65 -13.80
C GLY A 337 -20.76 27.05 -14.01
N VAL A 338 -21.65 26.06 -14.13
CA VAL A 338 -23.11 26.18 -14.23
C VAL A 338 -23.68 26.68 -12.90
N THR A 339 -24.62 27.60 -12.98
CA THR A 339 -25.37 28.18 -11.85
C THR A 339 -26.86 28.16 -12.16
N ASP A 340 -27.71 28.45 -11.18
CA ASP A 340 -29.18 28.49 -11.38
C ASP A 340 -29.61 29.50 -12.44
N ALA A 341 -28.80 30.53 -12.72
CA ALA A 341 -29.05 31.52 -13.75
C ALA A 341 -28.58 31.12 -15.16
N THR A 342 -27.90 29.98 -15.29
CA THR A 342 -27.35 29.50 -16.56
C THR A 342 -28.48 29.08 -17.49
N SER A 343 -28.46 29.61 -18.69
CA SER A 343 -29.49 29.32 -19.74
C SER A 343 -28.90 28.70 -21.00
N SER A 344 -27.59 28.66 -21.12
CA SER A 344 -26.86 27.98 -22.21
C SER A 344 -25.52 27.46 -21.72
N ILE A 345 -25.11 26.34 -22.26
CA ILE A 345 -23.85 25.67 -21.90
C ILE A 345 -23.03 25.29 -23.12
N PHE A 346 -21.72 25.20 -22.94
CA PHE A 346 -20.82 24.45 -23.79
C PHE A 346 -20.46 23.16 -23.06
N LEU A 347 -20.88 22.03 -23.63
CA LEU A 347 -20.60 20.71 -23.10
C LEU A 347 -19.30 20.15 -23.72
N GLU A 348 -18.33 19.81 -22.88
CA GLU A 348 -17.04 19.27 -23.26
C GLU A 348 -16.97 17.75 -23.04
N SER A 349 -16.34 17.04 -23.96
CA SER A 349 -15.88 15.66 -23.82
C SER A 349 -14.52 15.54 -24.50
N ALA A 350 -13.49 15.10 -23.77
CA ALA A 350 -12.14 15.12 -24.31
C ALA A 350 -11.35 13.84 -23.96
N TYR A 351 -10.26 13.63 -24.68
CA TYR A 351 -9.21 12.67 -24.31
C TYR A 351 -7.91 13.44 -24.05
N PHE A 352 -7.49 13.47 -22.82
CA PHE A 352 -6.25 14.10 -22.40
C PHE A 352 -5.12 13.07 -22.19
N ASN A 353 -3.87 13.51 -22.28
CA ASN A 353 -2.72 12.66 -22.06
C ASN A 353 -2.64 12.19 -20.61
N PRO A 354 -2.70 10.87 -20.35
CA PRO A 354 -2.75 10.33 -18.98
C PRO A 354 -1.59 10.78 -18.09
N VAL A 355 -0.37 10.84 -18.64
CA VAL A 355 0.82 11.24 -17.90
C VAL A 355 0.76 12.71 -17.48
N SER A 356 0.26 13.59 -18.37
CA SER A 356 0.06 15.00 -18.07
C SER A 356 -0.93 15.18 -16.93
N ILE A 357 -2.10 14.54 -17.01
CA ILE A 357 -3.13 14.62 -15.98
C ILE A 357 -2.61 14.12 -14.64
N ARG A 358 -1.91 12.97 -14.60
CA ARG A 358 -1.33 12.43 -13.39
C ARG A 358 -0.33 13.38 -12.73
N LYS A 359 0.56 14.00 -13.52
CA LYS A 359 1.53 14.98 -13.00
C LYS A 359 0.84 16.20 -12.40
N THR A 360 -0.15 16.75 -13.10
CA THR A 360 -0.92 17.92 -12.66
C THR A 360 -1.74 17.60 -11.40
N ALA A 361 -2.51 16.52 -11.41
CA ALA A 361 -3.32 16.09 -10.26
C ALA A 361 -2.46 15.90 -9.00
N LYS A 362 -1.31 15.21 -9.14
CA LYS A 362 -0.36 15.01 -8.04
C LYS A 362 0.25 16.31 -7.53
N ARG A 363 0.63 17.23 -8.45
CA ARG A 363 1.24 18.53 -8.11
C ARG A 363 0.32 19.37 -7.27
N HIS A 364 -0.96 19.42 -7.62
CA HIS A 364 -1.97 20.20 -6.91
C HIS A 364 -2.66 19.46 -5.77
N GLY A 365 -2.34 18.17 -5.53
CA GLY A 365 -2.99 17.34 -4.51
C GLY A 365 -4.47 17.10 -4.80
N LEU A 366 -4.89 17.12 -6.07
CA LEU A 366 -6.26 16.94 -6.52
C LEU A 366 -6.50 15.50 -6.99
N ASN A 367 -7.43 14.82 -6.33
CA ASN A 367 -7.88 13.49 -6.73
C ASN A 367 -9.39 13.53 -6.96
N THR A 368 -9.80 13.67 -8.20
CA THR A 368 -11.20 13.75 -8.62
C THR A 368 -11.59 12.54 -9.45
N ASP A 369 -12.88 12.27 -9.59
CA ASP A 369 -13.40 11.21 -10.45
C ASP A 369 -12.95 11.34 -11.91
N ALA A 370 -12.79 12.57 -12.39
CA ALA A 370 -12.28 12.86 -13.71
C ALA A 370 -10.77 12.56 -13.82
N SER A 371 -9.95 13.09 -12.90
CA SER A 371 -8.49 12.83 -12.90
C SER A 371 -8.17 11.37 -12.71
N PHE A 372 -8.90 10.66 -11.85
CA PHE A 372 -8.77 9.21 -11.64
C PHE A 372 -8.92 8.40 -12.93
N ARG A 373 -9.83 8.80 -13.82
CA ARG A 373 -10.06 8.13 -15.11
C ARG A 373 -9.05 8.57 -16.16
N PHE A 374 -8.85 9.87 -16.34
CA PHE A 374 -7.92 10.38 -17.34
C PHE A 374 -6.47 9.94 -17.09
N GLU A 375 -5.99 9.92 -15.84
CA GLU A 375 -4.61 9.54 -15.53
C GLU A 375 -4.31 8.06 -15.81
N ARG A 376 -5.32 7.21 -15.88
CA ARG A 376 -5.21 5.79 -16.22
C ARG A 376 -5.44 5.52 -17.69
N GLY A 377 -6.01 6.50 -18.41
CA GLY A 377 -6.39 6.39 -19.81
C GLY A 377 -7.83 5.91 -20.00
N ILE A 378 -8.59 6.68 -20.72
CA ILE A 378 -9.98 6.38 -21.12
C ILE A 378 -10.04 5.90 -22.56
N ASP A 379 -11.22 5.50 -23.04
CA ASP A 379 -11.41 5.13 -24.45
C ASP A 379 -11.46 6.38 -25.35
N PRO A 380 -10.46 6.59 -26.21
CA PRO A 380 -10.47 7.74 -27.12
C PRO A 380 -11.60 7.69 -28.17
N LYS A 381 -12.23 6.53 -28.39
CA LYS A 381 -13.32 6.37 -29.36
C LYS A 381 -14.68 6.71 -28.74
N THR A 382 -14.84 6.56 -27.44
CA THR A 382 -16.11 6.84 -26.74
C THR A 382 -16.36 8.33 -26.53
N THR A 383 -15.36 9.20 -26.73
CA THR A 383 -15.44 10.64 -26.47
C THR A 383 -16.65 11.32 -27.13
N GLU A 384 -16.86 11.13 -28.43
CA GLU A 384 -17.98 11.70 -29.18
C GLU A 384 -19.32 11.06 -28.81
N TYR A 385 -19.35 9.75 -28.67
CA TYR A 385 -20.53 8.99 -28.28
C TYR A 385 -21.07 9.43 -26.91
N ALA A 386 -20.17 9.57 -25.91
CA ALA A 386 -20.55 10.05 -24.60
C ALA A 386 -21.02 11.49 -24.59
N LEU A 387 -20.43 12.35 -25.43
CA LEU A 387 -20.91 13.72 -25.65
C LEU A 387 -22.34 13.72 -26.15
N MET A 388 -22.65 12.95 -27.21
CA MET A 388 -24.00 12.85 -27.77
C MET A 388 -25.01 12.33 -26.73
N HIS A 389 -24.66 11.27 -26.01
CA HIS A 389 -25.53 10.69 -24.97
C HIS A 389 -25.82 11.69 -23.85
N CYS A 390 -24.78 12.39 -23.36
CA CYS A 390 -24.93 13.40 -22.33
C CYS A 390 -25.76 14.60 -22.81
N ALA A 391 -25.55 15.06 -24.05
CA ALA A 391 -26.31 16.18 -24.63
C ALA A 391 -27.80 15.85 -24.76
N ILE A 392 -28.14 14.63 -25.22
CA ILE A 392 -29.53 14.15 -25.24
C ILE A 392 -30.14 14.19 -23.85
N LEU A 393 -29.45 13.59 -22.86
CA LEU A 393 -29.92 13.54 -21.49
C LEU A 393 -30.13 14.95 -20.90
N ILE A 394 -29.18 15.86 -21.11
CA ILE A 394 -29.33 17.25 -20.65
C ILE A 394 -30.56 17.91 -21.31
N CYS A 395 -30.75 17.76 -22.61
CA CYS A 395 -31.94 18.32 -23.29
C CYS A 395 -33.23 17.73 -22.71
N GLU A 396 -33.29 16.43 -22.45
CA GLU A 396 -34.48 15.79 -21.84
C GLU A 396 -34.77 16.32 -20.43
N LEU A 397 -33.73 16.54 -19.62
CA LEU A 397 -33.84 16.99 -18.22
C LEU A 397 -34.12 18.49 -18.10
N THR A 398 -33.65 19.31 -19.04
CA THR A 398 -33.68 20.76 -18.95
C THR A 398 -34.72 21.41 -19.89
N GLY A 399 -35.19 20.70 -20.91
CA GLY A 399 -35.99 21.24 -22.00
C GLY A 399 -35.18 22.04 -23.02
N GLY A 400 -33.83 21.96 -22.94
CA GLY A 400 -32.93 22.71 -23.82
C GLY A 400 -32.85 22.16 -25.25
N ASN A 401 -32.21 22.94 -26.12
CA ASN A 401 -32.03 22.65 -27.55
C ASN A 401 -30.55 22.61 -27.90
N MET A 402 -30.13 21.66 -28.75
CA MET A 402 -28.76 21.62 -29.29
C MET A 402 -28.60 22.73 -30.35
N THR A 403 -27.59 23.60 -30.14
CA THR A 403 -27.44 24.86 -30.90
C THR A 403 -26.11 24.98 -31.63
N SER A 404 -25.37 23.91 -31.81
CA SER A 404 -24.21 23.82 -32.71
C SER A 404 -24.06 22.42 -33.30
N ASP A 405 -23.27 22.31 -34.36
CA ASP A 405 -22.69 21.05 -34.78
C ASP A 405 -21.70 20.57 -33.71
N ILE A 406 -21.44 19.24 -33.68
CA ILE A 406 -20.39 18.71 -32.85
C ILE A 406 -19.03 19.18 -33.37
N ILE A 407 -18.28 19.79 -32.53
CA ILE A 407 -16.87 20.08 -32.79
C ILE A 407 -16.06 18.83 -32.35
N ASP A 408 -15.32 18.18 -33.26
CA ASP A 408 -14.44 17.07 -32.97
C ASP A 408 -13.05 17.35 -33.55
N ILE A 409 -12.11 17.69 -32.67
CA ILE A 409 -10.70 17.93 -33.02
C ILE A 409 -9.91 16.67 -32.70
N TYR A 410 -9.67 15.83 -33.72
CA TYR A 410 -8.95 14.57 -33.60
C TYR A 410 -7.90 14.42 -34.72
N PRO A 411 -6.82 15.21 -34.65
CA PRO A 411 -5.88 15.34 -35.78
C PRO A 411 -5.08 14.05 -36.05
N LYS A 412 -4.83 13.25 -35.02
CA LYS A 412 -4.12 11.96 -35.13
C LYS A 412 -4.87 10.89 -34.37
N LYS A 413 -5.60 10.05 -35.10
CA LYS A 413 -6.38 8.96 -34.51
C LYS A 413 -5.45 7.98 -33.79
N ILE A 414 -5.79 7.67 -32.54
CA ILE A 414 -5.14 6.62 -31.73
C ILE A 414 -5.51 5.28 -32.36
N LYS A 415 -4.50 4.49 -32.70
CA LYS A 415 -4.67 3.19 -33.34
C LYS A 415 -4.83 2.08 -32.34
N ASP A 416 -5.61 1.08 -32.70
CA ASP A 416 -5.71 -0.18 -31.97
C ASP A 416 -4.37 -0.94 -32.05
N HIS A 417 -4.07 -1.72 -31.00
CA HIS A 417 -2.83 -2.50 -30.92
C HIS A 417 -2.92 -3.78 -31.75
N GLN A 418 -1.82 -4.13 -32.44
CA GLN A 418 -1.72 -5.37 -33.17
C GLN A 418 -0.84 -6.34 -32.39
N VAL A 419 -1.36 -7.51 -32.03
CA VAL A 419 -0.64 -8.53 -31.27
C VAL A 419 -0.81 -9.89 -31.99
N PHE A 420 0.26 -10.68 -31.96
CA PHE A 420 0.24 -12.06 -32.38
C PHE A 420 0.50 -12.97 -31.16
N LEU A 421 -0.37 -13.95 -30.92
CA LEU A 421 -0.25 -14.94 -29.87
C LEU A 421 0.20 -16.28 -30.49
N ASN A 422 1.30 -16.84 -30.02
CA ASN A 422 1.73 -18.19 -30.37
C ASN A 422 1.11 -19.20 -29.39
N PHE A 423 0.40 -20.20 -29.91
CA PHE A 423 -0.32 -21.17 -29.08
C PHE A 423 0.61 -22.03 -28.22
N ASP A 424 1.76 -22.45 -28.74
CA ASP A 424 2.69 -23.30 -27.99
C ASP A 424 3.32 -22.55 -26.82
N LYS A 425 3.68 -21.28 -27.07
CA LYS A 425 4.20 -20.41 -26.01
C LYS A 425 3.13 -20.11 -24.95
N ALA A 426 1.91 -19.81 -25.39
CA ALA A 426 0.80 -19.59 -24.48
C ALA A 426 0.54 -20.81 -23.61
N ASN A 427 0.42 -21.99 -24.20
CA ASN A 427 0.20 -23.24 -23.47
C ASN A 427 1.38 -23.57 -22.53
N ALA A 428 2.62 -23.30 -22.94
CA ALA A 428 3.79 -23.50 -22.11
C ALA A 428 3.82 -22.56 -20.88
N LEU A 429 3.42 -21.30 -21.06
CA LEU A 429 3.35 -20.32 -19.98
C LEU A 429 2.18 -20.62 -19.03
N ILE A 430 1.03 -20.97 -19.57
CA ILE A 430 -0.18 -21.35 -18.82
C ILE A 430 0.05 -22.64 -18.03
N GLY A 431 0.85 -23.57 -18.57
CA GLY A 431 1.11 -24.89 -18.00
C GLY A 431 0.04 -25.93 -18.37
N GLN A 432 -0.94 -25.56 -19.17
CA GLN A 432 -2.03 -26.42 -19.66
C GLN A 432 -2.42 -26.02 -21.08
N LYS A 433 -2.81 -26.99 -21.89
CA LYS A 433 -3.34 -26.74 -23.23
C LYS A 433 -4.79 -26.25 -23.12
N ILE A 434 -5.07 -25.08 -23.68
CA ILE A 434 -6.42 -24.55 -23.89
C ILE A 434 -6.79 -24.72 -25.37
N GLU A 435 -8.00 -25.19 -25.67
CA GLU A 435 -8.46 -25.38 -27.03
C GLU A 435 -8.53 -24.06 -27.80
N LYS A 436 -8.11 -24.06 -29.06
CA LYS A 436 -8.00 -22.85 -29.91
C LYS A 436 -9.34 -22.12 -30.05
N GLU A 437 -10.45 -22.84 -30.12
CA GLU A 437 -11.77 -22.27 -30.22
C GLU A 437 -12.19 -21.57 -28.91
N THR A 438 -11.83 -22.12 -27.75
CA THR A 438 -12.02 -21.46 -26.44
C THR A 438 -11.24 -20.15 -26.36
N ILE A 439 -9.96 -20.15 -26.75
CA ILE A 439 -9.14 -18.95 -26.81
C ILE A 439 -9.81 -17.88 -27.71
N LYS A 440 -10.23 -18.26 -28.90
CA LYS A 440 -10.90 -17.34 -29.84
C LYS A 440 -12.20 -16.78 -29.26
N ASN A 441 -13.01 -17.62 -28.62
CA ASN A 441 -14.27 -17.20 -27.99
C ASN A 441 -14.04 -16.23 -26.84
N ILE A 442 -13.04 -16.49 -26.00
CA ILE A 442 -12.64 -15.58 -24.93
C ILE A 442 -12.21 -14.20 -25.51
N LEU A 443 -11.28 -14.21 -26.46
CA LEU A 443 -10.81 -12.98 -27.07
C LEU A 443 -11.96 -12.17 -27.71
N SER A 444 -12.86 -12.86 -28.44
CA SER A 444 -14.03 -12.21 -29.04
C SER A 444 -15.00 -11.67 -27.99
N SER A 445 -15.16 -12.33 -26.85
CA SER A 445 -16.01 -11.87 -25.75
C SER A 445 -15.48 -10.60 -25.09
N LEU A 446 -14.16 -10.38 -25.15
CA LEU A 446 -13.46 -9.17 -24.69
C LEU A 446 -13.35 -8.08 -25.77
N GLU A 447 -14.10 -8.18 -26.86
CA GLU A 447 -14.10 -7.25 -28.00
C GLU A 447 -12.73 -7.16 -28.74
N ILE A 448 -11.87 -8.15 -28.52
CA ILE A 448 -10.60 -8.29 -29.26
C ILE A 448 -10.92 -8.90 -30.61
N LYS A 449 -10.62 -8.15 -31.67
CA LYS A 449 -10.89 -8.60 -33.04
C LYS A 449 -9.84 -9.61 -33.49
N VAL A 450 -10.27 -10.83 -33.77
CA VAL A 450 -9.45 -11.86 -34.38
C VAL A 450 -9.30 -11.55 -35.87
N ASN A 451 -8.07 -11.35 -36.35
CA ASN A 451 -7.79 -11.05 -37.75
C ASN A 451 -7.52 -12.29 -38.59
N ASN A 452 -6.67 -13.17 -38.09
CA ASN A 452 -6.30 -14.42 -38.74
C ASN A 452 -5.94 -15.49 -37.72
N VAL A 453 -6.21 -16.73 -38.04
CA VAL A 453 -5.85 -17.91 -37.24
C VAL A 453 -5.00 -18.84 -38.11
N THR A 454 -3.86 -19.26 -37.57
CA THR A 454 -2.94 -20.21 -38.21
C THR A 454 -2.82 -21.48 -37.35
N GLU A 455 -2.05 -22.46 -37.83
CA GLU A 455 -1.77 -23.65 -37.00
C GLU A 455 -0.97 -23.27 -35.73
N THR A 456 -0.09 -22.28 -35.80
CA THR A 456 0.87 -21.93 -34.75
C THR A 456 0.41 -20.77 -33.88
N GLY A 457 -0.60 -19.99 -34.30
CA GLY A 457 -0.99 -18.82 -33.53
C GLY A 457 -2.17 -18.05 -34.12
N ILE A 458 -2.47 -16.95 -33.47
CA ILE A 458 -3.61 -16.08 -33.77
C ILE A 458 -3.17 -14.62 -33.77
N GLY A 459 -3.47 -13.92 -34.89
CA GLY A 459 -3.24 -12.48 -35.01
C GLY A 459 -4.51 -11.73 -34.65
N MET A 460 -4.39 -10.64 -33.87
CA MET A 460 -5.52 -9.90 -33.35
C MET A 460 -5.31 -8.40 -33.32
N THR A 461 -6.43 -7.68 -33.29
CA THR A 461 -6.49 -6.23 -33.05
C THR A 461 -7.15 -5.98 -31.70
N ILE A 462 -6.42 -5.35 -30.79
CA ILE A 462 -6.88 -5.02 -29.44
C ILE A 462 -7.37 -3.59 -29.43
N PRO A 463 -8.57 -3.30 -28.94
CA PRO A 463 -9.12 -1.95 -28.89
C PRO A 463 -8.23 -1.00 -28.07
N ALA A 464 -8.11 0.25 -28.51
CA ALA A 464 -7.25 1.26 -27.88
C ALA A 464 -7.61 1.58 -26.42
N TYR A 465 -8.83 1.29 -25.96
CA TYR A 465 -9.20 1.44 -24.56
C TYR A 465 -8.56 0.40 -23.63
N ARG A 466 -8.05 -0.71 -24.19
CA ARG A 466 -7.21 -1.69 -23.47
C ARG A 466 -5.75 -1.25 -23.59
N ASN A 467 -5.44 -0.17 -22.90
CA ASN A 467 -4.09 0.43 -22.92
C ASN A 467 -3.04 -0.42 -22.19
N ASP A 468 -3.45 -1.38 -21.41
CA ASP A 468 -2.65 -2.37 -20.68
C ASP A 468 -2.30 -3.61 -21.52
N VAL A 469 -3.09 -3.94 -22.56
CA VAL A 469 -2.93 -5.17 -23.35
C VAL A 469 -2.20 -4.85 -24.66
N THR A 470 -0.87 -4.88 -24.62
CA THR A 470 -0.03 -4.48 -25.77
C THR A 470 0.92 -5.57 -26.24
N ARG A 471 1.09 -6.65 -25.47
CA ARG A 471 2.04 -7.74 -25.72
C ARG A 471 1.37 -9.10 -25.66
N GLU A 472 2.07 -10.12 -26.14
CA GLU A 472 1.62 -11.53 -26.10
C GLU A 472 1.30 -11.99 -24.66
N ALA A 473 2.13 -11.62 -23.70
CA ALA A 473 1.92 -11.97 -22.29
C ALA A 473 0.63 -11.37 -21.70
N ASP A 474 0.31 -10.13 -22.08
CA ASP A 474 -0.88 -9.44 -21.62
C ASP A 474 -2.16 -10.13 -22.16
N VAL A 475 -2.09 -10.61 -23.40
CA VAL A 475 -3.18 -11.41 -24.00
C VAL A 475 -3.36 -12.75 -23.29
N ILE A 476 -2.27 -13.39 -22.89
CA ILE A 476 -2.33 -14.64 -22.12
C ILE A 476 -3.00 -14.40 -20.77
N GLU A 477 -2.71 -13.31 -20.10
CA GLU A 477 -3.37 -12.88 -18.86
C GLU A 477 -4.88 -12.71 -19.07
N GLU A 478 -5.30 -12.03 -20.13
CA GLU A 478 -6.71 -11.85 -20.49
C GLU A 478 -7.43 -13.19 -20.74
N ILE A 479 -6.78 -14.12 -21.43
CA ILE A 479 -7.31 -15.45 -21.62
C ILE A 479 -7.48 -16.17 -20.27
N LEU A 480 -6.48 -16.11 -19.40
CA LEU A 480 -6.49 -16.81 -18.12
C LEU A 480 -7.53 -16.27 -17.14
N ARG A 481 -7.69 -14.93 -17.04
CA ARG A 481 -8.67 -14.35 -16.13
C ARG A 481 -10.12 -14.71 -16.51
N VAL A 482 -10.42 -14.82 -17.83
CA VAL A 482 -11.76 -15.21 -18.30
C VAL A 482 -11.94 -16.73 -18.28
N TYR A 483 -10.90 -17.49 -18.64
CA TYR A 483 -10.91 -18.95 -18.52
C TYR A 483 -11.06 -19.39 -17.05
N GLY A 484 -10.49 -18.61 -16.14
CA GLY A 484 -10.44 -18.85 -14.70
C GLY A 484 -9.15 -19.55 -14.27
N TYR A 485 -8.35 -18.88 -13.46
CA TYR A 485 -7.10 -19.42 -12.91
C TYR A 485 -7.31 -20.74 -12.15
N ASN A 486 -8.44 -20.85 -11.46
CA ASN A 486 -8.80 -22.06 -10.71
C ASN A 486 -9.08 -23.28 -11.59
N ASN A 487 -9.27 -23.10 -12.90
CA ASN A 487 -9.49 -24.17 -13.86
C ASN A 487 -8.16 -24.76 -14.39
N ILE A 488 -7.01 -24.16 -14.02
CA ILE A 488 -5.70 -24.67 -14.41
C ILE A 488 -5.26 -25.74 -13.43
N GLY A 489 -5.06 -26.96 -13.94
CA GLY A 489 -4.61 -28.10 -13.16
C GLY A 489 -3.17 -27.93 -12.67
N VAL A 490 -2.93 -28.18 -11.39
CA VAL A 490 -1.58 -28.22 -10.82
C VAL A 490 -0.91 -29.55 -11.21
N SER A 491 0.25 -29.46 -11.89
CA SER A 491 1.04 -30.66 -12.22
C SER A 491 1.55 -31.34 -10.95
N SER A 492 1.35 -32.63 -10.85
CA SER A 492 1.92 -33.46 -9.76
C SER A 492 3.42 -33.70 -9.92
N LYS A 493 4.00 -33.35 -11.06
CA LYS A 493 5.43 -33.54 -11.37
C LYS A 493 6.08 -32.19 -11.67
N LEU A 494 7.15 -31.88 -10.96
CA LEU A 494 8.04 -30.76 -11.28
C LEU A 494 9.22 -31.28 -12.11
N ASN A 495 9.30 -30.84 -13.36
CA ASN A 495 10.48 -31.07 -14.22
C ASN A 495 11.35 -29.79 -14.20
N ALA A 496 12.44 -29.84 -13.49
CA ALA A 496 13.37 -28.71 -13.39
C ALA A 496 14.81 -29.17 -13.59
N SER A 497 15.59 -28.39 -14.34
CA SER A 497 17.04 -28.55 -14.35
C SER A 497 17.58 -27.93 -13.06
N ILE A 498 18.14 -28.76 -12.19
CA ILE A 498 18.75 -28.30 -10.95
C ILE A 498 20.22 -27.93 -11.24
N ALA A 499 20.51 -26.65 -11.30
CA ALA A 499 21.89 -26.18 -11.29
C ALA A 499 22.42 -26.26 -9.85
N SER A 500 23.33 -27.18 -9.57
CA SER A 500 24.06 -27.15 -8.30
C SER A 500 25.09 -26.02 -8.36
N SER A 501 24.84 -24.91 -7.68
CA SER A 501 25.88 -23.92 -7.45
C SER A 501 26.88 -24.52 -6.44
N ILE A 502 28.11 -24.76 -6.92
CA ILE A 502 29.25 -25.08 -6.05
C ILE A 502 29.65 -23.77 -5.39
N GLY A 503 29.29 -23.59 -4.13
CA GLY A 503 29.63 -22.38 -3.38
C GLY A 503 28.96 -22.34 -2.00
N VAL A 504 29.52 -21.54 -1.10
CA VAL A 504 28.96 -21.29 0.23
C VAL A 504 27.67 -20.46 0.08
N LYS A 505 26.55 -21.02 0.52
CA LYS A 505 25.28 -20.31 0.51
C LYS A 505 25.17 -19.44 1.77
N ASP A 506 25.08 -18.12 1.58
CA ASP A 506 25.02 -17.13 2.66
C ASP A 506 24.03 -17.51 3.77
N HIS A 507 22.78 -17.77 3.42
CA HIS A 507 21.73 -18.14 4.38
C HIS A 507 22.04 -19.41 5.21
N GLN A 508 22.79 -20.37 4.65
CA GLN A 508 23.18 -21.58 5.38
C GLN A 508 24.26 -21.26 6.43
N VAL A 509 25.17 -20.35 6.10
CA VAL A 509 26.21 -19.89 7.04
C VAL A 509 25.57 -19.06 8.14
N GLN A 510 24.68 -18.13 7.78
CA GLN A 510 23.91 -17.34 8.75
C GLN A 510 23.17 -18.26 9.74
N ASN A 511 22.41 -19.23 9.24
CA ASN A 511 21.65 -20.16 10.09
C ASN A 511 22.56 -20.96 11.03
N LYS A 512 23.73 -21.39 10.57
CA LYS A 512 24.70 -22.10 11.44
C LYS A 512 25.21 -21.22 12.58
N VAL A 513 25.53 -19.96 12.27
CA VAL A 513 26.01 -18.99 13.27
C VAL A 513 24.88 -18.55 14.18
N ALA A 514 23.70 -18.27 13.64
CA ALA A 514 22.52 -17.93 14.44
C ALA A 514 22.17 -19.03 15.44
N SER A 515 22.15 -20.29 15.00
CA SER A 515 21.93 -21.44 15.89
C SER A 515 22.98 -21.55 17.00
N GLN A 516 24.24 -21.23 16.71
CA GLN A 516 25.31 -21.21 17.72
C GLN A 516 25.09 -20.06 18.72
N LEU A 517 24.80 -18.86 18.23
CA LEU A 517 24.54 -17.69 19.08
C LEU A 517 23.33 -17.91 19.98
N THR A 518 22.25 -18.48 19.45
CA THR A 518 21.04 -18.83 20.24
C THR A 518 21.40 -19.84 21.34
N SER A 519 22.24 -20.84 21.04
CA SER A 519 22.74 -21.82 22.03
C SER A 519 23.61 -21.18 23.12
N LEU A 520 24.24 -20.03 22.82
CA LEU A 520 25.00 -19.23 23.77
C LEU A 520 24.14 -18.24 24.58
N GLY A 521 22.81 -18.26 24.34
CA GLY A 521 21.84 -17.40 25.02
C GLY A 521 21.65 -16.03 24.40
N PHE A 522 22.01 -15.83 23.12
CA PHE A 522 21.69 -14.63 22.38
C PHE A 522 20.28 -14.74 21.77
N HIS A 523 19.60 -13.62 21.69
CA HIS A 523 18.34 -13.46 20.98
C HIS A 523 18.56 -12.66 19.70
N GLU A 524 17.88 -13.04 18.64
CA GLU A 524 17.91 -12.25 17.40
C GLU A 524 17.10 -10.98 17.57
N MET A 525 17.67 -9.86 17.11
CA MET A 525 16.96 -8.59 16.96
C MET A 525 16.86 -8.24 15.48
N LEU A 526 15.86 -7.44 15.14
CA LEU A 526 15.65 -6.91 13.80
C LEU A 526 15.37 -5.41 13.91
N ASN A 527 16.33 -4.60 13.50
CA ASN A 527 16.21 -3.15 13.53
C ASN A 527 15.96 -2.59 12.13
N ASN A 528 15.29 -1.42 12.07
CA ASN A 528 15.08 -0.74 10.82
C ASN A 528 16.42 -0.30 10.20
N SER A 529 16.53 -0.43 8.88
CA SER A 529 17.67 0.10 8.13
C SER A 529 17.60 1.64 7.99
N LEU A 530 16.40 2.23 8.14
CA LEU A 530 16.23 3.67 8.21
C LEU A 530 16.45 4.15 9.64
N THR A 531 17.18 5.24 9.78
CA THR A 531 17.60 5.79 11.08
C THR A 531 17.66 7.32 11.07
N SER A 532 17.95 7.88 12.24
CA SER A 532 18.09 9.31 12.41
C SER A 532 19.42 9.84 11.86
N PRO A 533 19.42 10.91 11.09
CA PRO A 533 20.66 11.56 10.64
C PRO A 533 21.51 12.08 11.82
N LYS A 534 20.92 12.33 12.97
CA LYS A 534 21.62 12.79 14.18
C LYS A 534 22.65 11.78 14.70
N TYR A 535 22.51 10.50 14.39
CA TYR A 535 23.43 9.47 14.87
C TYR A 535 24.83 9.58 14.28
N THR A 536 24.98 10.14 13.08
CA THR A 536 26.29 10.42 12.51
C THR A 536 27.06 11.50 13.27
N GLN A 537 26.38 12.32 14.07
CA GLN A 537 27.00 13.37 14.90
C GLN A 537 27.55 12.81 16.24
N LEU A 538 27.21 11.58 16.58
CA LEU A 538 27.69 10.92 17.80
C LEU A 538 29.09 10.32 17.65
N SER A 539 29.68 10.36 16.45
CA SER A 539 30.95 9.73 16.15
C SER A 539 31.68 10.43 15.00
N ASP A 540 32.95 10.74 15.20
CA ASP A 540 33.81 11.29 14.16
C ASP A 540 34.18 10.24 13.08
N THR A 541 34.03 8.97 13.37
CA THR A 541 34.22 7.85 12.43
C THR A 541 33.13 7.83 11.34
N LEU A 542 31.92 8.30 11.65
CA LEU A 542 30.80 8.40 10.72
C LEU A 542 30.74 9.79 10.12
N LYS A 543 30.44 9.88 8.83
CA LYS A 543 30.42 11.15 8.11
C LYS A 543 29.02 11.45 7.58
N GLU A 544 28.50 12.62 7.86
CA GLU A 544 27.19 13.06 7.39
C GLU A 544 27.08 13.04 5.84
N GLN A 545 28.16 13.41 5.16
CA GLN A 545 28.25 13.36 3.69
C GLN A 545 28.10 11.95 3.10
N HIS A 546 28.30 10.91 3.91
CA HIS A 546 28.12 9.51 3.49
C HIS A 546 26.70 9.00 3.77
N ASN A 547 25.76 9.83 4.23
CA ASN A 547 24.38 9.44 4.42
C ASN A 547 23.70 9.15 3.09
N VAL A 548 22.97 8.05 3.04
CA VAL A 548 22.01 7.75 1.97
C VAL A 548 20.66 8.29 2.42
N THR A 549 20.27 9.44 1.87
CA THR A 549 19.05 10.15 2.26
C THR A 549 17.84 9.63 1.47
N ILE A 550 16.70 9.49 2.13
CA ILE A 550 15.42 9.09 1.53
C ILE A 550 14.71 10.32 0.98
N LEU A 551 14.20 10.24 -0.25
CA LEU A 551 13.57 11.37 -0.94
C LEU A 551 12.30 11.87 -0.24
N ASN A 552 11.45 10.93 0.22
CA ASN A 552 10.18 11.23 0.92
C ASN A 552 10.11 10.40 2.20
N PRO A 553 10.83 10.76 3.27
CA PRO A 553 10.81 10.00 4.52
C PRO A 553 9.47 10.16 5.23
N LEU A 554 9.02 9.10 5.90
CA LEU A 554 7.81 9.12 6.74
C LEU A 554 7.97 10.04 7.95
N SER A 555 9.20 10.20 8.45
CA SER A 555 9.56 11.13 9.54
C SER A 555 11.01 11.57 9.41
N ASN A 556 11.36 12.68 10.04
CA ASN A 556 12.76 13.17 10.09
C ASN A 556 13.68 12.19 10.84
N GLU A 557 13.14 11.38 11.77
CA GLU A 557 13.90 10.39 12.52
C GLU A 557 14.23 9.13 11.70
N LEU A 558 13.62 8.95 10.54
CA LEU A 558 13.82 7.82 9.63
C LEU A 558 14.18 8.31 8.22
N SER A 559 15.02 9.34 8.14
CA SER A 559 15.30 10.02 6.86
C SER A 559 16.58 9.56 6.17
N VAL A 560 17.42 8.75 6.83
CA VAL A 560 18.68 8.22 6.25
C VAL A 560 18.81 6.73 6.50
N MET A 561 19.60 6.06 5.65
CA MET A 561 19.97 4.67 5.87
C MET A 561 21.17 4.59 6.83
N ARG A 562 21.19 3.55 7.70
CA ARG A 562 22.20 3.37 8.75
C ARG A 562 23.60 3.14 8.18
N GLN A 563 24.60 3.88 8.71
CA GLN A 563 26.02 3.66 8.42
C GLN A 563 26.68 2.67 9.39
N SER A 564 26.04 2.37 10.52
CA SER A 564 26.49 1.43 11.54
C SER A 564 25.32 0.65 12.11
N MET A 565 25.59 -0.60 12.50
CA MET A 565 24.63 -1.46 13.20
C MET A 565 24.48 -1.08 14.68
N LEU A 566 25.44 -0.33 15.25
CA LEU A 566 25.52 0.00 16.67
C LEU A 566 24.28 0.72 17.21
N PHE A 567 23.80 1.75 16.50
CA PHE A 567 22.75 2.60 17.05
C PHE A 567 21.39 1.88 17.17
N GLY A 568 21.01 1.07 16.17
CA GLY A 568 19.83 0.21 16.27
C GLY A 568 19.95 -0.82 17.39
N ALA A 569 21.15 -1.38 17.59
CA ALA A 569 21.41 -2.26 18.71
C ALA A 569 21.26 -1.56 20.07
N LEU A 570 21.72 -0.31 20.20
CA LEU A 570 21.54 0.50 21.41
C LEU A 570 20.08 0.89 21.65
N GLU A 571 19.30 1.19 20.60
CA GLU A 571 17.85 1.42 20.71
C GLU A 571 17.15 0.16 21.27
N SER A 572 17.46 -1.01 20.71
CA SER A 572 16.91 -2.28 21.16
C SER A 572 17.32 -2.60 22.60
N LEU A 573 18.56 -2.33 22.94
CA LEU A 573 19.07 -2.50 24.31
C LEU A 573 18.35 -1.57 25.30
N ALA A 574 18.23 -0.27 24.95
CA ALA A 574 17.55 0.71 25.77
C ALA A 574 16.06 0.37 25.96
N TYR A 575 15.41 -0.13 24.91
CA TYR A 575 14.04 -0.63 25.00
C TYR A 575 13.86 -1.76 26.01
N ASN A 576 14.77 -2.73 25.99
CA ASN A 576 14.72 -3.88 26.90
C ASN A 576 15.10 -3.48 28.33
N THR A 577 16.12 -2.65 28.52
CA THR A 577 16.56 -2.17 29.84
C THR A 577 15.48 -1.37 30.56
N LYS A 578 14.75 -0.49 29.84
CA LYS A 578 13.59 0.23 30.37
C LYS A 578 12.47 -0.71 30.85
N ARG A 579 12.44 -1.95 30.36
CA ARG A 579 11.50 -3.00 30.77
C ARG A 579 12.10 -3.97 31.82
N LYS A 580 13.18 -3.54 32.47
CA LYS A 580 13.86 -4.27 33.54
C LYS A 580 14.57 -5.55 33.09
N ALA A 581 14.87 -5.72 31.82
CA ALA A 581 15.77 -6.75 31.35
C ALA A 581 17.22 -6.33 31.69
N ALA A 582 17.79 -6.92 32.74
CA ALA A 582 19.13 -6.57 33.23
C ALA A 582 20.26 -7.23 32.45
N ASN A 583 20.02 -8.41 31.89
CA ASN A 583 21.01 -9.21 31.17
C ASN A 583 20.55 -9.37 29.73
N VAL A 584 21.14 -8.63 28.79
CA VAL A 584 20.73 -8.60 27.41
C VAL A 584 21.88 -9.07 26.52
N LYS A 585 21.59 -10.05 25.65
CA LYS A 585 22.48 -10.56 24.62
C LYS A 585 21.72 -10.64 23.31
N LEU A 586 22.05 -9.78 22.37
CA LEU A 586 21.34 -9.70 21.09
C LEU A 586 22.31 -9.83 19.92
N PHE A 587 21.80 -10.33 18.79
CA PHE A 587 22.51 -10.35 17.52
C PHE A 587 21.59 -9.95 16.36
N GLU A 588 22.19 -9.43 15.31
CA GLU A 588 21.47 -9.06 14.07
C GLU A 588 22.35 -9.27 12.85
N PHE A 589 21.82 -9.97 11.84
CA PHE A 589 22.37 -9.91 10.49
C PHE A 589 21.68 -8.76 9.74
N GLY A 590 22.47 -7.81 9.24
CA GLY A 590 21.95 -6.63 8.58
C GLY A 590 22.95 -6.01 7.64
N ASN A 591 22.53 -4.91 7.01
CA ASN A 591 23.37 -4.17 6.09
C ASN A 591 23.59 -2.75 6.60
N THR A 592 24.75 -2.17 6.27
CA THR A 592 25.06 -0.75 6.39
C THR A 592 25.20 -0.12 5.02
N TYR A 593 24.96 1.17 4.93
CA TYR A 593 24.87 1.90 3.67
C TYR A 593 25.68 3.19 3.72
N LYS A 594 26.46 3.44 2.68
CA LYS A 594 27.26 4.66 2.54
C LYS A 594 27.14 5.21 1.13
N ASN A 595 27.04 6.52 1.04
CA ASN A 595 27.03 7.26 -0.21
C ASN A 595 28.39 7.90 -0.41
N PHE A 596 28.99 7.68 -1.55
CA PHE A 596 30.20 8.36 -2.02
C PHE A 596 29.85 9.16 -3.28
N GLU A 597 30.67 10.10 -3.66
CA GLU A 597 30.39 11.00 -4.80
C GLU A 597 30.01 10.23 -6.09
N THR A 598 30.66 9.11 -6.36
CA THR A 598 30.44 8.32 -7.58
C THR A 598 29.79 6.97 -7.37
N THR A 599 29.78 6.47 -6.13
CA THR A 599 29.31 5.10 -5.82
C THR A 599 28.51 5.05 -4.54
N ARG A 600 27.63 4.07 -4.45
CA ARG A 600 26.96 3.68 -3.20
C ARG A 600 27.49 2.34 -2.75
N GLU A 601 27.71 2.22 -1.48
CA GLU A 601 28.21 1.00 -0.86
C GLU A 601 27.17 0.41 0.08
N GLU A 602 26.93 -0.88 -0.07
CA GLU A 602 26.11 -1.68 0.82
C GLU A 602 26.96 -2.82 1.35
N GLN A 603 27.12 -2.92 2.68
CA GLN A 603 27.94 -3.93 3.32
C GLN A 603 27.10 -4.81 4.23
N LYS A 604 27.36 -6.13 4.19
CA LYS A 604 26.72 -7.11 5.07
C LYS A 604 27.48 -7.21 6.37
N HIS A 605 26.74 -7.22 7.47
CA HIS A 605 27.28 -7.31 8.84
C HIS A 605 26.55 -8.38 9.65
N LEU A 606 27.24 -8.90 10.66
CA LEU A 606 26.64 -9.52 11.84
C LEU A 606 27.05 -8.69 13.04
N SER A 607 26.11 -8.14 13.77
CA SER A 607 26.36 -7.41 14.99
C SER A 607 25.98 -8.22 16.22
N LEU A 608 26.78 -8.10 17.29
CA LEU A 608 26.44 -8.62 18.60
C LEU A 608 26.46 -7.48 19.62
N VAL A 609 25.51 -7.47 20.53
CA VAL A 609 25.51 -6.58 21.69
C VAL A 609 25.24 -7.33 22.97
N VAL A 610 25.99 -7.01 24.01
CA VAL A 610 25.90 -7.63 25.34
C VAL A 610 25.92 -6.55 26.40
N ALA A 611 25.02 -6.64 27.37
CA ALA A 611 25.01 -5.80 28.56
C ALA A 611 24.56 -6.62 29.76
N GLY A 612 25.13 -6.33 30.95
CA GLY A 612 24.81 -7.02 32.19
C GLY A 612 25.68 -8.24 32.49
N ASN A 613 25.09 -9.29 33.02
CA ASN A 613 25.81 -10.46 33.50
C ASN A 613 25.88 -11.61 32.48
N LYS A 614 26.87 -12.50 32.62
CA LYS A 614 27.02 -13.71 31.78
C LYS A 614 25.85 -14.66 31.94
N THR A 615 25.33 -14.79 33.15
CA THR A 615 24.21 -15.65 33.51
C THR A 615 23.32 -14.96 34.53
N GLU A 616 22.10 -15.44 34.67
CA GLU A 616 21.23 -15.02 35.76
C GLU A 616 21.78 -15.48 37.11
N ASN A 617 21.42 -14.73 38.14
CA ASN A 617 21.82 -15.06 39.49
C ASN A 617 21.20 -16.36 39.97
N THR A 618 21.99 -17.36 40.34
CA THR A 618 21.50 -18.63 40.88
C THR A 618 22.18 -18.93 42.21
N TRP A 619 21.56 -19.78 43.04
CA TRP A 619 22.13 -20.18 44.31
C TRP A 619 23.43 -20.98 44.16
N SER A 620 23.67 -21.59 43.01
CA SER A 620 24.82 -22.49 42.74
C SER A 620 25.95 -21.85 41.96
N SER A 621 25.79 -20.64 41.43
CA SER A 621 26.79 -19.93 40.65
C SER A 621 26.94 -18.48 41.06
N GLN A 622 28.20 -18.02 41.22
CA GLN A 622 28.49 -16.61 41.47
C GLN A 622 28.15 -15.79 40.20
N ILE A 623 27.59 -14.62 40.42
CA ILE A 623 27.32 -13.64 39.34
C ILE A 623 28.65 -13.19 38.74
N GLY A 624 28.87 -13.43 37.47
CA GLY A 624 29.97 -12.81 36.72
C GLY A 624 29.42 -11.79 35.72
N SER A 625 29.95 -10.57 35.73
CA SER A 625 29.67 -9.60 34.67
C SER A 625 30.08 -10.15 33.30
N ALA A 626 29.33 -9.81 32.27
CA ALA A 626 29.76 -10.07 30.91
C ALA A 626 30.90 -9.10 30.58
N ASP A 627 32.15 -9.57 30.79
CA ASP A 627 33.34 -8.78 30.55
C ASP A 627 33.86 -8.91 29.11
N PHE A 628 34.87 -8.12 28.79
CA PHE A 628 35.54 -8.13 27.50
C PHE A 628 36.02 -9.52 27.07
N PHE A 629 36.59 -10.31 28.03
CA PHE A 629 37.15 -11.65 27.75
C PHE A 629 36.05 -12.67 27.44
N TYR A 630 34.92 -12.60 28.14
CA TYR A 630 33.74 -13.41 27.81
C TYR A 630 33.26 -13.10 26.38
N PHE A 631 33.13 -11.80 26.04
CA PHE A 631 32.68 -11.40 24.76
C PHE A 631 33.62 -11.78 23.63
N LYS A 632 34.95 -11.61 23.84
CA LYS A 632 35.97 -12.10 22.92
C LYS A 632 35.88 -13.62 22.73
N GLY A 633 35.57 -14.37 23.78
CA GLY A 633 35.37 -15.84 23.71
C GLY A 633 34.19 -16.19 22.78
N VAL A 634 33.07 -15.48 22.87
CA VAL A 634 31.92 -15.67 21.98
C VAL A 634 32.29 -15.36 20.51
N ILE A 635 32.98 -14.24 20.29
CA ILE A 635 33.44 -13.84 18.95
C ILE A 635 34.38 -14.88 18.35
N THR A 636 35.34 -15.33 19.12
CA THR A 636 36.29 -16.37 18.70
C THR A 636 35.57 -17.68 18.36
N ALA A 637 34.61 -18.09 19.18
CA ALA A 637 33.80 -19.29 18.92
C ALA A 637 33.00 -19.20 17.61
N VAL A 638 32.50 -18.01 17.24
CA VAL A 638 31.85 -17.79 15.94
C VAL A 638 32.84 -17.95 14.78
N LEU A 639 34.03 -17.35 14.88
CA LEU A 639 35.08 -17.48 13.86
C LEU A 639 35.62 -18.93 13.76
N ASP A 640 35.83 -19.61 14.88
CA ASP A 640 36.24 -21.01 14.91
C ASP A 640 35.18 -21.92 14.26
N ARG A 641 33.90 -21.67 14.50
CA ARG A 641 32.80 -22.39 13.82
C ARG A 641 32.89 -22.30 12.32
N LEU A 642 33.38 -21.17 11.82
CA LEU A 642 33.57 -20.90 10.41
C LEU A 642 34.93 -21.36 9.86
N GLY A 643 35.81 -21.95 10.72
CA GLY A 643 37.14 -22.38 10.36
C GLY A 643 38.13 -21.23 10.14
N LEU A 644 37.89 -20.08 10.77
CA LEU A 644 38.71 -18.87 10.67
C LEU A 644 39.49 -18.66 12.00
N SER A 645 40.43 -19.49 12.30
CA SER A 645 41.14 -19.52 13.60
C SER A 645 42.50 -18.85 13.62
N LEU A 646 43.07 -18.47 12.47
CA LEU A 646 44.41 -17.87 12.38
C LEU A 646 44.33 -16.36 12.12
N PHE A 647 43.88 -15.60 13.09
CA PHE A 647 43.80 -14.15 13.03
C PHE A 647 44.85 -13.44 13.88
N SER A 648 45.20 -12.24 13.48
CA SER A 648 46.00 -11.29 14.27
C SER A 648 45.08 -10.29 14.97
N GLU A 649 45.45 -9.88 16.14
CA GLU A 649 44.78 -8.88 16.97
C GLU A 649 45.38 -7.51 16.70
N LYS A 650 44.55 -6.48 16.57
CA LYS A 650 44.95 -5.08 16.43
C LYS A 650 44.08 -4.23 17.32
N GLU A 651 44.63 -3.26 17.98
CA GLU A 651 43.90 -2.23 18.69
C GLU A 651 43.10 -1.37 17.69
N ILE A 652 41.94 -0.93 18.11
CA ILE A 652 41.07 -0.06 17.32
C ILE A 652 41.17 1.36 17.84
N GLU A 653 41.59 2.28 16.98
CA GLU A 653 41.42 3.71 17.19
C GLU A 653 40.07 4.15 16.60
N SER A 654 39.04 4.11 17.43
CA SER A 654 37.67 4.55 17.03
C SER A 654 36.99 5.15 18.24
N ASP A 655 36.33 6.27 18.04
CA ASP A 655 35.53 6.95 19.06
C ASP A 655 34.22 6.22 19.43
N LEU A 656 33.84 5.20 18.65
CA LEU A 656 32.73 4.31 18.98
C LEU A 656 32.99 3.46 20.22
N PHE A 657 34.27 3.14 20.48
CA PHE A 657 34.71 2.31 21.59
C PHE A 657 35.57 3.10 22.57
N SER A 658 35.46 2.84 23.87
CA SER A 658 36.42 3.27 24.86
C SER A 658 37.67 2.39 24.84
N GLU A 659 37.46 1.09 24.60
CA GLU A 659 38.50 0.09 24.43
C GLU A 659 38.03 -0.91 23.37
N GLY A 660 38.88 -1.28 22.41
CA GLY A 660 38.48 -2.15 21.34
C GLY A 660 39.59 -2.87 20.62
N LEU A 661 39.25 -4.02 20.06
CA LEU A 661 40.14 -4.87 19.25
C LEU A 661 39.48 -5.22 17.90
N SER A 662 40.31 -5.34 16.88
CA SER A 662 39.96 -5.96 15.60
C SER A 662 40.67 -7.30 15.46
N LEU A 663 39.94 -8.32 15.01
CA LEU A 663 40.53 -9.58 14.56
C LEU A 663 40.68 -9.53 13.04
N CYS A 664 41.92 -9.73 12.58
CA CYS A 664 42.24 -9.61 11.17
C CYS A 664 42.85 -10.92 10.62
N LEU A 665 42.41 -11.33 9.44
CA LEU A 665 43.05 -12.42 8.70
C LEU A 665 43.75 -11.86 7.48
N LYS A 666 45.07 -12.10 7.39
CA LYS A 666 45.97 -11.50 6.39
C LYS A 666 45.95 -9.96 6.47
N LYS A 667 45.25 -9.21 5.84
CA LYS A 667 45.09 -7.73 5.94
C LYS A 667 43.63 -7.30 6.03
N GLN A 668 42.71 -8.27 6.08
CA GLN A 668 41.29 -8.01 6.10
C GLN A 668 40.75 -8.12 7.53
N THR A 669 40.01 -7.10 7.95
CA THR A 669 39.29 -7.11 9.23
C THR A 669 38.10 -8.04 9.13
N LEU A 670 37.98 -9.00 10.05
CA LEU A 670 36.88 -9.93 10.17
C LEU A 670 35.79 -9.37 11.09
N VAL A 671 36.23 -8.83 12.25
CA VAL A 671 35.36 -8.29 13.28
C VAL A 671 36.05 -7.17 14.03
N SER A 672 35.33 -6.15 14.37
CA SER A 672 35.72 -5.07 15.28
C SER A 672 34.80 -5.10 16.48
N PHE A 673 35.36 -5.09 17.69
CA PHE A 673 34.57 -5.23 18.92
C PHE A 673 35.24 -4.54 20.11
N GLY A 674 34.42 -4.17 21.10
CA GLY A 674 34.93 -3.47 22.27
C GLY A 674 33.84 -3.03 23.23
N VAL A 675 34.26 -2.26 24.23
CA VAL A 675 33.37 -1.53 25.13
C VAL A 675 32.91 -0.26 24.45
N VAL A 676 31.62 -0.10 24.29
CA VAL A 676 31.03 1.09 23.63
C VAL A 676 31.31 2.32 24.47
N ASN A 677 31.67 3.42 23.82
CA ASN A 677 31.94 4.71 24.48
C ASN A 677 30.71 5.17 25.28
N GLN A 678 30.96 5.50 26.57
CA GLN A 678 29.90 5.87 27.50
C GLN A 678 29.11 7.13 27.05
N LYS A 679 29.73 8.03 26.30
CA LYS A 679 29.01 9.19 25.74
C LYS A 679 27.88 8.74 24.78
N ILE A 680 28.14 7.72 24.01
CA ILE A 680 27.16 7.15 23.06
C ILE A 680 26.05 6.41 23.82
N THR A 681 26.40 5.51 24.77
CA THR A 681 25.39 4.74 25.52
C THR A 681 24.44 5.64 26.32
N LYS A 682 24.97 6.70 26.93
CA LYS A 682 24.18 7.72 27.66
C LYS A 682 23.18 8.46 26.76
N HIS A 683 23.51 8.70 25.49
CA HIS A 683 22.58 9.30 24.55
C HIS A 683 21.29 8.47 24.39
N PHE A 684 21.40 7.14 24.48
CA PHE A 684 20.28 6.22 24.44
C PHE A 684 19.65 5.91 25.81
N GLY A 685 20.19 6.51 26.89
CA GLY A 685 19.72 6.27 28.25
C GLY A 685 20.12 4.89 28.77
N VAL A 686 21.29 4.41 28.36
CA VAL A 686 21.91 3.14 28.85
C VAL A 686 23.10 3.49 29.72
N ASP A 687 22.98 3.24 31.02
CA ASP A 687 24.00 3.57 32.03
C ASP A 687 24.97 2.42 32.31
N THR A 688 24.61 1.21 31.88
CA THR A 688 25.46 0.02 32.05
C THR A 688 26.52 -0.07 30.98
N GLU A 689 27.62 -0.76 31.27
CA GLU A 689 28.64 -1.09 30.28
C GLU A 689 28.05 -1.94 29.16
N VAL A 690 28.33 -1.58 27.91
CA VAL A 690 27.83 -2.23 26.70
C VAL A 690 29.02 -2.75 25.90
N LEU A 691 28.98 -4.02 25.58
CA LEU A 691 29.92 -4.68 24.67
C LEU A 691 29.28 -4.82 23.32
N PHE A 692 29.96 -4.40 22.26
CA PHE A 692 29.47 -4.46 20.88
C PHE A 692 30.50 -5.05 19.95
N ALA A 693 30.05 -5.88 19.00
CA ALA A 693 30.88 -6.42 17.93
C ALA A 693 30.23 -6.24 16.59
N ASP A 694 31.03 -5.89 15.61
CA ASP A 694 30.65 -5.73 14.22
C ASP A 694 31.50 -6.64 13.32
N PHE A 695 30.94 -7.74 12.86
CA PHE A 695 31.56 -8.66 11.92
C PHE A 695 31.32 -8.17 10.49
N HIS A 696 32.39 -8.02 9.72
CA HIS A 696 32.34 -7.74 8.28
C HIS A 696 31.91 -9.00 7.52
N TRP A 697 30.59 -9.28 7.53
CA TRP A 697 30.04 -10.54 7.07
C TRP A 697 30.35 -10.83 5.60
N GLY A 698 30.31 -9.81 4.74
CA GLY A 698 30.70 -9.93 3.33
C GLY A 698 32.14 -10.42 3.16
N THR A 699 33.05 -9.90 3.97
CA THR A 699 34.47 -10.31 3.97
C THR A 699 34.61 -11.77 4.44
N ILE A 700 33.91 -12.14 5.49
CA ILE A 700 33.88 -13.52 6.00
C ILE A 700 33.41 -14.49 4.93
N LEU A 701 32.29 -14.22 4.27
CA LEU A 701 31.75 -15.06 3.20
C LEU A 701 32.75 -15.23 2.04
N SER A 702 33.44 -14.15 1.65
CA SER A 702 34.43 -14.21 0.58
C SER A 702 35.59 -15.12 0.91
N LEU A 703 36.01 -15.13 2.18
CA LEU A 703 37.09 -16.01 2.67
C LEU A 703 36.67 -17.47 2.73
N LEU A 704 35.39 -17.73 3.12
CA LEU A 704 34.86 -19.09 3.17
C LEU A 704 34.77 -19.76 1.78
N ASN A 705 34.52 -19.01 0.76
CA ASN A 705 34.47 -19.49 -0.63
C ASN A 705 35.87 -19.99 -1.13
N THR A 706 36.95 -19.53 -0.51
CA THR A 706 38.32 -19.89 -0.86
C THR A 706 38.96 -20.86 0.11
N ASN A 707 38.31 -21.23 1.22
CA ASN A 707 38.87 -22.04 2.29
C ASN A 707 38.51 -23.53 2.07
N ASN A 708 39.57 -24.35 1.89
CA ASN A 708 39.43 -25.81 1.84
C ASN A 708 39.50 -26.37 3.26
N PHE A 709 38.39 -26.88 3.75
CA PHE A 709 38.30 -27.52 5.03
C PHE A 709 38.90 -28.93 4.93
N ILE A 710 40.03 -29.15 5.65
CA ILE A 710 40.72 -30.47 5.72
C ILE A 710 40.52 -31.03 7.10
N VAL A 711 39.83 -32.16 7.21
CA VAL A 711 39.71 -32.92 8.45
C VAL A 711 41.00 -33.76 8.67
N LYS A 712 41.68 -33.50 9.76
CA LYS A 712 42.86 -34.31 10.15
C LYS A 712 42.48 -35.36 11.20
N PRO A 713 43.08 -36.54 11.17
CA PRO A 713 42.89 -37.52 12.23
C PRO A 713 43.38 -36.97 13.57
N LEU A 714 42.73 -37.38 14.66
CA LEU A 714 43.18 -37.03 15.99
C LEU A 714 44.51 -37.72 16.26
N SER A 715 45.46 -36.98 16.86
CA SER A 715 46.76 -37.54 17.22
C SER A 715 46.59 -38.61 18.30
N LYS A 716 47.26 -39.73 18.13
CA LYS A 716 47.34 -40.83 19.10
C LYS A 716 48.38 -40.58 20.22
N PHE A 717 49.20 -39.56 20.08
CA PHE A 717 50.29 -39.25 21.00
C PHE A 717 49.88 -38.19 22.01
N PRO A 718 50.34 -38.29 23.27
CA PRO A 718 49.90 -37.37 24.32
C PRO A 718 50.44 -35.96 24.11
N LYS A 719 49.64 -35.00 24.57
CA LYS A 719 50.08 -33.61 24.71
C LYS A 719 50.89 -33.42 25.96
N VAL A 720 51.94 -32.60 25.91
CA VAL A 720 52.75 -32.21 27.03
C VAL A 720 52.56 -30.73 27.30
N LYS A 721 52.34 -30.36 28.57
CA LYS A 721 52.28 -28.99 29.04
C LYS A 721 53.53 -28.59 29.79
N ARG A 722 53.99 -27.35 29.56
CA ARG A 722 55.10 -26.75 30.31
C ARG A 722 54.82 -25.30 30.57
N ASP A 723 55.12 -24.76 31.68
CA ASP A 723 54.79 -23.45 32.15
C ASP A 723 56.03 -22.58 32.32
N PHE A 724 55.86 -21.27 31.99
CA PHE A 724 56.81 -20.23 32.33
C PHE A 724 56.12 -19.14 33.14
N ALA A 725 56.77 -18.65 34.20
CA ALA A 725 56.41 -17.38 34.81
C ALA A 725 57.39 -16.31 34.30
N LEU A 726 56.95 -15.46 33.43
CA LEU A 726 57.78 -14.44 32.78
C LEU A 726 57.57 -13.09 33.46
N LEU A 727 58.66 -12.47 33.89
CA LEU A 727 58.68 -11.06 34.29
C LEU A 727 58.94 -10.20 33.01
N ILE A 728 58.05 -9.33 32.68
CA ILE A 728 58.07 -8.52 31.42
C ILE A 728 57.69 -7.07 31.70
N ASP A 729 57.95 -6.16 30.77
CA ASP A 729 57.47 -4.81 30.84
C ASP A 729 55.95 -4.76 30.73
N GLU A 730 55.29 -3.78 31.35
CA GLU A 730 53.85 -3.62 31.32
C GLU A 730 53.32 -3.41 29.89
N SER A 731 54.14 -2.81 29.00
CA SER A 731 53.81 -2.58 27.61
C SER A 731 53.75 -3.83 26.73
N VAL A 732 54.37 -4.95 27.17
CA VAL A 732 54.40 -6.20 26.36
C VAL A 732 53.04 -6.87 26.38
N GLY A 733 52.41 -7.00 25.20
CA GLY A 733 51.15 -7.70 25.06
C GLY A 733 51.29 -9.23 25.06
N PHE A 734 50.26 -9.93 25.53
CA PHE A 734 50.23 -11.41 25.45
C PHE A 734 50.24 -11.88 23.98
N GLY A 735 49.59 -11.12 23.06
CA GLY A 735 49.59 -11.42 21.64
C GLY A 735 50.96 -11.47 21.01
N ASP A 736 51.89 -10.61 21.45
CA ASP A 736 53.26 -10.55 20.97
C ASP A 736 54.07 -11.78 21.41
N LEU A 737 53.92 -12.16 22.68
CA LEU A 737 54.53 -13.38 23.23
C LEU A 737 54.02 -14.63 22.52
N LYS A 738 52.69 -14.72 22.33
CA LYS A 738 52.05 -15.83 21.63
C LYS A 738 52.53 -15.94 20.19
N ASN A 739 52.57 -14.83 19.47
CA ASN A 739 53.05 -14.79 18.08
C ASN A 739 54.51 -15.20 17.96
N THR A 740 55.35 -14.68 18.85
CA THR A 740 56.79 -15.04 18.91
C THR A 740 56.99 -16.51 19.25
N ALA A 741 56.18 -17.09 20.15
CA ALA A 741 56.23 -18.51 20.46
C ALA A 741 55.93 -19.38 19.22
N PHE A 742 54.85 -19.09 18.49
CA PHE A 742 54.51 -19.83 17.28
C PHE A 742 55.49 -19.58 16.10
N GLN A 743 56.12 -18.44 16.04
CA GLN A 743 57.19 -18.19 15.06
C GLN A 743 58.45 -18.99 15.41
N THR A 744 58.72 -19.18 16.69
CA THR A 744 59.90 -19.90 17.22
C THR A 744 59.75 -21.42 17.09
N GLU A 745 58.53 -21.94 17.37
CA GLU A 745 58.22 -23.36 17.20
C GLU A 745 56.93 -23.56 16.43
N LYS A 746 57.08 -23.84 15.15
CA LYS A 746 55.95 -23.90 14.19
C LYS A 746 55.21 -25.23 14.09
N SER A 747 55.88 -26.32 14.53
CA SER A 747 55.39 -27.67 14.26
C SER A 747 54.84 -28.36 15.51
N LEU A 748 55.55 -28.27 16.61
CA LEU A 748 55.26 -29.01 17.83
C LEU A 748 54.47 -28.20 18.86
N LEU A 749 54.52 -26.87 18.82
CA LEU A 749 53.70 -25.99 19.64
C LEU A 749 52.28 -25.93 19.11
N LYS A 750 51.32 -26.39 19.89
CA LYS A 750 49.90 -26.43 19.52
C LYS A 750 49.12 -25.28 20.14
N GLU A 751 49.48 -24.87 21.37
CA GLU A 751 48.73 -23.85 22.10
C GLU A 751 49.64 -23.09 23.06
N VAL A 752 49.37 -21.80 23.24
CA VAL A 752 49.96 -20.94 24.27
C VAL A 752 48.82 -20.33 25.05
N HIS A 753 48.78 -20.55 26.34
CA HIS A 753 47.71 -20.09 27.23
C HIS A 753 48.27 -19.23 28.34
N LEU A 754 47.67 -18.05 28.57
CA LEU A 754 47.96 -17.19 29.70
C LEU A 754 47.00 -17.58 30.82
N PHE A 755 47.48 -18.11 31.92
CA PHE A 755 46.63 -18.59 32.99
C PHE A 755 46.69 -17.74 34.26
N ASP A 756 47.73 -16.88 34.42
CA ASP A 756 47.81 -15.95 35.53
C ASP A 756 48.53 -14.65 35.11
N VAL A 757 48.04 -13.54 35.66
CA VAL A 757 48.61 -12.20 35.48
C VAL A 757 48.77 -11.55 36.85
N TYR A 758 50.01 -11.29 37.23
CA TYR A 758 50.31 -10.64 38.50
C TYR A 758 50.93 -9.25 38.28
N THR A 759 50.27 -8.24 38.87
CA THR A 759 50.65 -6.81 38.84
C THR A 759 50.68 -6.30 40.30
N GLY A 760 51.55 -6.80 41.12
CA GLY A 760 51.53 -6.52 42.56
C GLY A 760 52.82 -5.86 43.09
N LYS A 761 52.75 -5.41 44.33
CA LYS A 761 53.84 -4.68 45.05
C LYS A 761 55.19 -5.36 45.14
N ASN A 762 55.27 -6.64 44.80
CA ASN A 762 56.51 -7.43 44.85
C ASN A 762 57.25 -7.55 43.51
N LEU A 763 56.82 -6.70 42.50
CA LEU A 763 57.48 -6.59 41.20
C LEU A 763 58.23 -5.27 41.09
N PRO A 764 59.33 -5.23 40.30
CA PRO A 764 59.92 -3.94 39.91
C PRO A 764 58.88 -2.99 39.25
N GLU A 765 59.08 -1.69 39.45
CA GLU A 765 58.20 -0.67 38.84
C GLU A 765 58.20 -0.78 37.32
N GLY A 766 56.99 -0.71 36.67
CA GLY A 766 56.82 -0.85 35.24
C GLY A 766 56.93 -2.31 34.75
N LYS A 767 56.90 -3.31 35.64
CA LYS A 767 56.91 -4.72 35.27
C LYS A 767 55.64 -5.45 35.71
N LYS A 768 55.27 -6.46 34.92
CA LYS A 768 54.21 -7.45 35.23
C LYS A 768 54.72 -8.87 35.08
N SER A 769 54.07 -9.80 35.73
CA SER A 769 54.35 -11.23 35.55
C SER A 769 53.25 -11.95 34.82
N TYR A 770 53.58 -12.65 33.75
CA TYR A 770 52.70 -13.53 33.02
C TYR A 770 53.06 -14.99 33.26
N ALA A 771 52.07 -15.78 33.69
CA ALA A 771 52.19 -17.22 33.75
C ALA A 771 51.62 -17.85 32.49
N LEU A 772 52.49 -18.37 31.65
CA LEU A 772 52.19 -18.94 30.35
C LEU A 772 52.29 -20.44 30.34
N SER A 773 51.30 -21.15 29.78
CA SER A 773 51.34 -22.60 29.57
C SER A 773 51.50 -22.91 28.09
N PHE A 774 52.47 -23.70 27.73
CA PHE A 774 52.80 -24.15 26.38
C PHE A 774 52.36 -25.59 26.19
N THR A 775 51.43 -25.86 25.27
CA THR A 775 51.03 -27.22 24.92
C THR A 775 51.80 -27.69 23.70
N LEU A 776 52.63 -28.72 23.88
CA LEU A 776 53.44 -29.33 22.84
C LEU A 776 52.90 -30.70 22.45
N GLN A 777 52.89 -31.04 21.17
CA GLN A 777 52.45 -32.34 20.64
C GLN A 777 53.11 -32.64 19.29
N ASP A 778 53.61 -33.85 19.11
CA ASP A 778 53.97 -34.41 17.82
C ASP A 778 52.82 -35.31 17.31
N GLU A 779 52.47 -35.19 16.04
CA GLU A 779 51.40 -36.00 15.44
C GLU A 779 51.84 -37.45 15.14
N ASN A 780 53.17 -37.70 15.08
CA ASN A 780 53.73 -38.97 14.62
C ASN A 780 54.44 -39.78 15.73
N LYS A 781 54.78 -39.14 16.86
CA LYS A 781 55.50 -39.80 17.95
C LYS A 781 55.31 -39.10 19.28
N THR A 782 55.63 -39.83 20.39
CA THR A 782 55.65 -39.22 21.72
C THR A 782 56.92 -38.35 21.86
N LEU A 783 56.74 -37.14 22.39
CA LEU A 783 57.86 -36.22 22.64
C LEU A 783 58.73 -36.73 23.84
N THR A 784 60.05 -36.68 23.67
CA THR A 784 60.98 -36.96 24.74
C THR A 784 61.33 -35.73 25.58
N ASP A 785 61.68 -35.86 26.86
CA ASP A 785 62.01 -34.70 27.70
C ASP A 785 63.11 -33.85 27.10
N LYS A 786 64.15 -34.45 26.51
CA LYS A 786 65.22 -33.72 25.80
C LYS A 786 64.67 -32.81 24.64
N GLN A 787 63.68 -33.28 23.94
CA GLN A 787 63.09 -32.50 22.89
C GLN A 787 62.26 -31.34 23.47
N ILE A 788 61.48 -31.59 24.50
CA ILE A 788 60.69 -30.62 25.23
C ILE A 788 61.59 -29.52 25.81
N ASP A 789 62.63 -29.89 26.55
CA ASP A 789 63.58 -28.95 27.15
C ASP A 789 64.29 -28.09 26.09
N LYS A 790 64.64 -28.67 24.95
CA LYS A 790 65.23 -27.92 23.85
C LYS A 790 64.26 -26.86 23.29
N ILE A 791 62.95 -27.17 23.17
CA ILE A 791 61.93 -26.23 22.70
C ILE A 791 61.75 -25.13 23.73
N MET A 792 61.61 -25.51 25.03
CA MET A 792 61.41 -24.57 26.11
C MET A 792 62.57 -23.59 26.23
N ASN A 793 63.83 -24.09 26.21
CA ASN A 793 65.01 -23.25 26.21
C ASN A 793 65.10 -22.32 25.01
N LYS A 794 64.65 -22.75 23.82
CA LYS A 794 64.61 -21.92 22.62
C LYS A 794 63.56 -20.82 22.76
N LEU A 795 62.39 -21.13 23.35
CA LEU A 795 61.31 -20.14 23.60
C LEU A 795 61.80 -19.13 24.66
N GLN A 796 62.45 -19.59 25.77
CA GLN A 796 62.94 -18.68 26.77
C GLN A 796 63.94 -17.69 26.19
N GLN A 797 65.00 -18.18 25.53
CA GLN A 797 66.00 -17.34 24.87
C GLN A 797 65.38 -16.31 23.90
N ARG A 798 64.34 -16.70 23.21
CA ARG A 798 63.70 -15.81 22.31
C ARG A 798 62.91 -14.71 23.03
N PHE A 799 62.21 -15.04 24.11
CA PHE A 799 61.52 -14.06 24.94
C PHE A 799 62.47 -13.13 25.69
N GLU A 800 63.61 -13.64 26.17
CA GLU A 800 64.68 -12.84 26.76
C GLU A 800 65.20 -11.79 25.75
N LYS A 801 65.43 -12.24 24.51
CA LYS A 801 66.02 -11.43 23.47
C LYS A 801 65.03 -10.36 22.94
N ASP A 802 63.78 -10.75 22.65
CA ASP A 802 62.85 -9.90 21.96
C ASP A 802 62.09 -8.98 22.96
N PHE A 803 61.89 -9.38 24.18
CA PHE A 803 61.09 -8.65 25.17
C PHE A 803 61.80 -8.35 26.48
N GLY A 804 63.07 -8.69 26.60
CA GLY A 804 63.79 -8.56 27.90
C GLY A 804 63.15 -9.35 29.04
N ALA A 805 62.43 -10.43 28.70
CA ALA A 805 61.73 -11.24 29.68
C ALA A 805 62.70 -12.01 30.56
N THR A 806 62.45 -12.13 31.86
CA THR A 806 63.20 -12.97 32.78
C THR A 806 62.24 -13.99 33.39
N LEU A 807 62.77 -15.21 33.64
CA LEU A 807 62.03 -16.22 34.41
C LEU A 807 61.94 -15.81 35.87
N ARG A 808 60.78 -15.94 36.46
CA ARG A 808 60.54 -15.69 37.90
C ARG A 808 60.51 -16.98 38.66
#